data_6828b553a7a88b4199c896fb8a3db3e0
#
_entry.id   6828b553a7a88b4199c896fb8a3db3e0
#
_cell.length_a   1.000
_cell.length_b   1.000
_cell.length_c   1.000
_cell.angle_alpha   90.00
_cell.angle_beta   90.00
_cell.angle_gamma   90.00
#
_symmetry.space_group_name_H-M   'P 1'
#
loop_
_entity.id
_entity.type
_entity.pdbx_description
1 polymer ?
#
loop_
_entity_poly.entity_id
_entity_poly.type
_entity_poly.pdbx_seq_one_letter_code
_entity_poly.pdbx_strand_id
1 'polypeptide(L)'
;MNEESNGLLSKGGIELQGGSTENCIKVRGARQHNLKNVDLDIPRDKLVVITGLSGSGKSSLAFDTIYAEGQRRYVESLSSYARMFLGVMDKPDFDTITGLSPAISIDQKSTSRNPRSTVATVTEVYDYLRLLFARVGVPHCPICHREVSRRSVEDIVNEVMKLPLGSKLMLLAPLVQQKKGEFQHISEQYLQKGFSRVRVDGIVYALDEFPELEKQERHDIELVVDRFILNTELYSRISSSIEQALELGQGIIQLLKINDNSSTIEGKTLGTQNTEVLTYSQRYACPVHPDELIPELEPRLFSFNAPQGACPTCTGLGTRMEIDPNLVFNNNLTIAEGGIRPFNRVQSDSWWLKRLTAVANRHGFSVHTPIGELTDAERHLILYGTGEEKYQIKISGSGKWQEGATYESVYEGVIPTLERRHRETDSDFMRKDIERFMRVRECQTCHGARLKPVVLAITIHGLNIVDMCNLDVDSTIEVLSQDLGFSEAEELIAKPILKVIKERVKFMQDVGLGYLELGRSANTLSGGEAQRIRLATQIGSGLQGVLYVLDEPSIGLHQRDNDKLIATLKHLRDLKNTVLVVEHDEDTMLNSDYLIDIGPGAGSRGGHVVAAGIPAEIMQNEQSLTGLYLSGKNKIGIPKKRRQPKPGKELVIVGARENNLKNIDVHFPLGVMTVVSGVSGSGKSTLVNEILANELLARLHRAQTVPGEHVRIDGIENLDKCIVIDQSPIGRTPRSNPATYTGVFTAIRELFAAQPEAEVRGYKAGRFSFNVKGGRCETCQGDGVNKIEMHFLPDVYVTCPTCHGKRYNREALEVKYKGKDISDVLNMTIDEAVEFFENIPVIVNKLKTIQEVGLGYIRLGQSATTFSGGEAQRIKIATELSRRSTGKTLYILDEPTTGLHTDDVKRLLQILNRLVDGGNTMVIIEHNLHVIKSADWVIDMGPEGGQHGGLVIAEGTPEQLSKRDDTPTGKFLREALKN
;
A
#
# COMPACT_ATOMS: atom_id res chain seq x y z
N MET A 1 45.79 -53.79 28.00
CA MET A 1 45.27 -54.86 27.22
C MET A 1 43.82 -54.45 26.92
N ASN A 2 43.66 -54.12 25.66
CA ASN A 2 42.52 -54.09 24.75
C ASN A 2 41.49 -52.97 25.03
N GLU A 3 41.48 -51.81 24.42
CA GLU A 3 41.36 -51.43 22.96
C GLU A 3 40.50 -52.33 22.11
N GLU A 4 39.66 -51.62 21.36
CA GLU A 4 38.79 -52.06 20.24
C GLU A 4 37.31 -52.34 20.60
N SER A 5 36.49 -51.25 20.38
CA SER A 5 35.30 -51.26 19.53
C SER A 5 34.47 -49.98 19.67
N ASN A 6 34.90 -48.92 19.02
CA ASN A 6 34.03 -47.76 18.70
C ASN A 6 34.59 -47.09 17.46
N GLY A 7 34.26 -47.59 16.32
CA GLY A 7 34.60 -47.00 15.05
C GLY A 7 33.69 -47.55 13.98
N LEU A 8 32.61 -46.82 13.68
CA LEU A 8 31.94 -46.90 12.36
C LEU A 8 30.62 -46.11 12.42
N LEU A 9 30.71 -44.77 12.36
CA LEU A 9 29.64 -43.92 11.92
C LEU A 9 30.17 -42.48 11.81
N SER A 10 31.09 -42.22 10.87
CA SER A 10 31.41 -40.89 10.38
C SER A 10 32.31 -41.03 9.15
N LYS A 11 31.71 -41.01 7.97
CA LYS A 11 32.30 -40.56 6.71
C LYS A 11 31.39 -41.03 5.58
N GLY A 12 30.34 -40.26 5.34
CA GLY A 12 29.58 -40.27 4.12
C GLY A 12 29.60 -38.86 3.53
N GLY A 13 30.79 -38.32 3.27
CA GLY A 13 30.98 -37.21 2.40
C GLY A 13 30.73 -37.67 0.98
N ILE A 14 29.67 -37.24 0.32
CA ILE A 14 29.46 -37.46 -1.09
C ILE A 14 30.52 -36.64 -1.82
N GLU A 15 31.57 -37.29 -2.33
CA GLU A 15 32.49 -36.70 -3.28
C GLU A 15 31.77 -36.53 -4.62
N LEU A 16 31.37 -35.27 -4.93
CA LEU A 16 30.86 -34.86 -6.21
C LEU A 16 32.00 -34.90 -7.25
N GLN A 17 31.97 -35.88 -8.16
CA GLN A 17 32.83 -35.91 -9.31
C GLN A 17 32.39 -34.87 -10.34
N GLY A 18 33.27 -33.89 -10.64
CA GLY A 18 33.24 -33.11 -11.88
C GLY A 18 32.73 -31.68 -11.80
N GLY A 19 33.49 -30.78 -11.17
CA GLY A 19 33.35 -29.30 -11.31
C GLY A 19 34.50 -28.65 -10.56
N SER A 20 35.14 -27.65 -11.14
CA SER A 20 36.26 -26.94 -10.49
C SER A 20 35.79 -26.35 -9.14
N THR A 21 36.39 -26.79 -8.05
CA THR A 21 36.06 -26.48 -6.66
C THR A 21 36.31 -25.01 -6.27
N GLU A 22 36.59 -24.12 -7.20
CA GLU A 22 36.99 -22.74 -6.96
C GLU A 22 35.84 -21.72 -7.05
N ASN A 23 34.67 -22.05 -7.67
CA ASN A 23 33.59 -21.08 -7.87
C ASN A 23 32.31 -21.43 -7.07
N CYS A 24 32.44 -21.63 -5.75
CA CYS A 24 31.31 -21.95 -4.88
C CYS A 24 31.26 -21.02 -3.64
N ILE A 25 30.04 -20.75 -3.16
CA ILE A 25 29.83 -20.23 -1.80
C ILE A 25 29.90 -21.45 -0.87
N LYS A 26 30.88 -21.49 0.03
CA LYS A 26 31.09 -22.61 0.95
C LYS A 26 30.55 -22.22 2.32
N VAL A 27 29.48 -22.85 2.79
CA VAL A 27 28.90 -22.70 4.12
C VAL A 27 29.38 -23.89 4.98
N ARG A 28 29.87 -23.62 6.20
CA ARG A 28 30.32 -24.65 7.14
C ARG A 28 29.78 -24.36 8.53
N GLY A 29 29.17 -25.38 9.14
CA GLY A 29 28.69 -25.33 10.50
C GLY A 29 27.55 -24.37 10.75
N ALA A 30 26.60 -24.18 9.81
CA ALA A 30 25.48 -23.29 10.02
C ALA A 30 24.49 -23.86 11.05
N ARG A 31 24.23 -23.09 12.13
CA ARG A 31 23.39 -23.50 13.28
C ARG A 31 22.30 -22.49 13.63
N GLN A 32 22.07 -21.51 12.74
CA GLN A 32 21.05 -20.46 12.98
C GLN A 32 19.66 -21.07 13.14
N HIS A 33 18.93 -20.69 14.18
CA HIS A 33 17.58 -21.16 14.51
C HIS A 33 17.50 -22.70 14.66
N ASN A 34 16.88 -23.39 13.70
CA ASN A 34 16.71 -24.86 13.71
C ASN A 34 17.75 -25.61 12.86
N LEU A 35 18.69 -24.93 12.22
CA LEU A 35 19.73 -25.57 11.43
C LEU A 35 20.64 -26.47 12.29
N LYS A 36 21.00 -27.64 11.76
CA LYS A 36 21.74 -28.69 12.47
C LYS A 36 23.19 -28.84 11.92
N ASN A 37 24.01 -27.84 12.16
CA ASN A 37 25.43 -27.83 11.74
C ASN A 37 25.57 -28.12 10.23
N VAL A 38 24.89 -27.30 9.40
CA VAL A 38 24.80 -27.52 7.96
C VAL A 38 26.11 -27.17 7.27
N ASP A 39 26.66 -28.13 6.51
CA ASP A 39 27.77 -27.96 5.56
C ASP A 39 27.22 -28.06 4.13
N LEU A 40 27.50 -27.02 3.32
CA LEU A 40 26.95 -26.92 1.96
C LEU A 40 27.87 -26.14 1.04
N ASP A 41 28.01 -26.61 -0.20
CA ASP A 41 28.68 -25.91 -1.28
C ASP A 41 27.64 -25.47 -2.33
N ILE A 42 27.46 -24.17 -2.51
CA ILE A 42 26.48 -23.57 -3.42
C ILE A 42 27.21 -23.05 -4.65
N PRO A 43 26.90 -23.52 -5.87
CA PRO A 43 27.56 -23.05 -7.08
C PRO A 43 27.22 -21.58 -7.35
N ARG A 44 28.24 -20.79 -7.74
CA ARG A 44 28.05 -19.39 -8.15
C ARG A 44 27.61 -19.29 -9.61
N ASP A 45 27.07 -18.12 -9.97
CA ASP A 45 26.60 -17.80 -11.32
C ASP A 45 25.53 -18.79 -11.82
N LYS A 46 24.69 -19.28 -10.89
CA LYS A 46 23.64 -20.26 -11.12
C LYS A 46 22.30 -19.81 -10.49
N LEU A 47 21.21 -20.36 -11.03
CA LEU A 47 19.91 -20.31 -10.41
C LEU A 47 19.79 -21.48 -9.43
N VAL A 48 19.87 -21.19 -8.14
CA VAL A 48 19.84 -22.17 -7.05
C VAL A 48 18.51 -22.04 -6.31
N VAL A 49 17.77 -23.13 -6.19
CA VAL A 49 16.50 -23.16 -5.46
C VAL A 49 16.69 -23.91 -4.15
N ILE A 50 16.22 -23.32 -3.04
CA ILE A 50 16.12 -23.95 -1.70
C ILE A 50 14.66 -24.28 -1.45
N THR A 51 14.38 -25.57 -1.23
CA THR A 51 13.03 -26.09 -1.01
C THR A 51 12.95 -26.96 0.25
N GLY A 52 11.77 -27.51 0.55
CA GLY A 52 11.48 -28.36 1.68
C GLY A 52 10.21 -27.95 2.44
N LEU A 53 9.79 -28.69 3.44
CA LEU A 53 8.58 -28.45 4.23
C LEU A 53 8.56 -27.07 4.90
N SER A 54 7.38 -26.52 5.18
CA SER A 54 7.24 -25.32 5.99
C SER A 54 7.89 -25.51 7.36
N GLY A 55 8.72 -24.52 7.79
CA GLY A 55 9.46 -24.63 9.06
C GLY A 55 10.66 -25.60 9.05
N SER A 56 11.11 -26.09 7.88
CA SER A 56 12.31 -26.96 7.77
C SER A 56 13.64 -26.23 7.95
N GLY A 57 13.69 -24.89 7.84
CA GLY A 57 14.91 -24.09 7.98
C GLY A 57 15.39 -23.40 6.70
N LYS A 58 14.59 -23.40 5.62
CA LYS A 58 14.91 -22.75 4.33
C LYS A 58 15.30 -21.28 4.48
N SER A 59 14.40 -20.49 5.08
CA SER A 59 14.62 -19.05 5.28
C SER A 59 15.76 -18.79 6.25
N SER A 60 15.95 -19.67 7.28
CA SER A 60 17.08 -19.60 8.20
C SER A 60 18.42 -19.76 7.49
N LEU A 61 18.51 -20.65 6.48
CA LEU A 61 19.71 -20.80 5.67
C LEU A 61 19.89 -19.64 4.68
N ALA A 62 18.85 -19.30 3.89
CA ALA A 62 18.94 -18.32 2.82
C ALA A 62 19.08 -16.89 3.34
N PHE A 63 18.19 -16.46 4.27
CA PHE A 63 18.11 -15.08 4.74
C PHE A 63 18.88 -14.86 6.03
N ASP A 64 18.61 -15.66 7.09
CA ASP A 64 19.19 -15.42 8.42
C ASP A 64 20.65 -15.86 8.52
N THR A 65 21.18 -16.61 7.54
CA THR A 65 22.59 -17.06 7.51
C THR A 65 23.35 -16.45 6.32
N ILE A 66 22.99 -16.83 5.07
CA ILE A 66 23.79 -16.47 3.88
C ILE A 66 23.66 -14.98 3.56
N TYR A 67 22.42 -14.48 3.44
CA TYR A 67 22.16 -13.07 3.15
C TYR A 67 22.65 -12.18 4.29
N ALA A 68 22.31 -12.52 5.55
CA ALA A 68 22.69 -11.73 6.71
C ALA A 68 24.22 -11.57 6.84
N GLU A 69 25.00 -12.64 6.58
CA GLU A 69 26.47 -12.54 6.57
C GLU A 69 26.99 -11.73 5.38
N GLY A 70 26.40 -11.87 4.19
CA GLY A 70 26.74 -11.08 3.02
C GLY A 70 26.53 -9.59 3.26
N GLN A 71 25.39 -9.23 3.83
CA GLN A 71 25.07 -7.85 4.20
C GLN A 71 25.96 -7.32 5.33
N ARG A 72 26.21 -8.13 6.36
CA ARG A 72 27.13 -7.77 7.46
C ARG A 72 28.52 -7.40 6.95
N ARG A 73 29.11 -8.22 6.09
CA ARG A 73 30.42 -7.95 5.47
C ARG A 73 30.42 -6.70 4.61
N TYR A 74 29.34 -6.47 3.86
CA TYR A 74 29.19 -5.26 3.07
C TYR A 74 29.16 -4.02 3.97
N VAL A 75 28.33 -4.02 5.03
CA VAL A 75 28.25 -2.93 6.01
C VAL A 75 29.59 -2.70 6.72
N GLU A 76 30.32 -3.75 7.08
CA GLU A 76 31.65 -3.64 7.70
C GLU A 76 32.69 -3.03 6.75
N SER A 77 32.54 -3.18 5.45
CA SER A 77 33.44 -2.56 4.45
C SER A 77 33.22 -1.06 4.28
N LEU A 78 32.09 -0.52 4.77
CA LEU A 78 31.75 0.90 4.67
C LEU A 78 32.53 1.74 5.68
N SER A 79 32.56 3.07 5.46
CA SER A 79 33.19 4.02 6.38
C SER A 79 32.57 3.95 7.79
N SER A 80 33.35 4.32 8.84
CA SER A 80 32.87 4.37 10.22
C SER A 80 31.62 5.26 10.39
N TYR A 81 31.52 6.33 9.60
CA TYR A 81 30.37 7.22 9.58
C TYR A 81 29.10 6.52 9.03
N ALA A 82 29.21 5.81 7.91
CA ALA A 82 28.09 5.06 7.34
C ALA A 82 27.62 3.92 8.26
N ARG A 83 28.55 3.21 8.91
CA ARG A 83 28.25 2.17 9.91
C ARG A 83 27.49 2.68 11.12
N MET A 84 27.71 3.92 11.53
CA MET A 84 27.01 4.54 12.65
C MET A 84 25.50 4.73 12.36
N PHE A 85 25.12 4.92 11.08
CA PHE A 85 23.73 5.02 10.66
C PHE A 85 23.08 3.67 10.39
N LEU A 86 23.84 2.67 9.90
CA LEU A 86 23.31 1.36 9.52
C LEU A 86 23.23 0.38 10.69
N GLY A 87 23.86 0.70 11.82
CA GLY A 87 23.93 -0.15 12.99
C GLY A 87 24.95 -1.30 12.86
N VAL A 88 25.23 -1.98 13.97
CA VAL A 88 26.04 -3.20 13.98
C VAL A 88 25.09 -4.38 13.83
N MET A 89 25.30 -5.20 12.80
CA MET A 89 24.54 -6.41 12.58
C MET A 89 25.14 -7.57 13.40
N ASP A 90 24.29 -8.33 14.08
CA ASP A 90 24.72 -9.54 14.77
C ASP A 90 25.27 -10.57 13.77
N LYS A 91 26.36 -11.23 14.15
CA LYS A 91 26.90 -12.33 13.34
C LYS A 91 25.99 -13.55 13.48
N PRO A 92 25.50 -14.15 12.36
CA PRO A 92 24.78 -15.41 12.40
C PRO A 92 25.63 -16.55 12.99
N ASP A 93 24.98 -17.59 13.49
CA ASP A 93 25.65 -18.74 14.10
C ASP A 93 26.12 -19.74 13.02
N PHE A 94 27.43 -19.64 12.69
CA PHE A 94 28.12 -20.54 11.75
C PHE A 94 29.63 -20.55 12.03
N ASP A 95 30.33 -21.57 11.56
CA ASP A 95 31.80 -21.64 11.68
C ASP A 95 32.49 -20.76 10.63
N THR A 96 32.26 -21.03 9.33
CA THR A 96 32.83 -20.23 8.24
C THR A 96 31.87 -20.15 7.04
N ILE A 97 31.88 -18.98 6.36
CA ILE A 97 31.27 -18.81 5.04
C ILE A 97 32.27 -18.09 4.14
N THR A 98 32.61 -18.71 2.98
CA THR A 98 33.56 -18.16 2.01
C THR A 98 32.92 -18.07 0.63
N GLY A 99 33.47 -17.22 -0.26
CA GLY A 99 32.96 -17.07 -1.64
C GLY A 99 31.71 -16.17 -1.76
N LEU A 100 31.28 -15.45 -0.70
CA LEU A 100 30.15 -14.52 -0.76
C LEU A 100 30.45 -13.31 -1.65
N SER A 101 29.50 -12.97 -2.51
CA SER A 101 29.39 -11.68 -3.21
C SER A 101 28.53 -10.69 -2.40
N PRO A 102 28.54 -9.39 -2.76
CA PRO A 102 27.54 -8.46 -2.24
C PRO A 102 26.12 -9.03 -2.40
N ALA A 103 25.33 -9.02 -1.33
CA ALA A 103 24.05 -9.69 -1.29
C ALA A 103 22.88 -8.67 -1.32
N ILE A 104 21.87 -8.94 -2.13
CA ILE A 104 20.61 -8.18 -2.22
C ILE A 104 19.44 -9.13 -1.92
N SER A 105 18.60 -8.74 -0.96
CA SER A 105 17.37 -9.47 -0.63
C SER A 105 16.15 -8.86 -1.31
N ILE A 106 15.31 -9.71 -1.85
CA ILE A 106 13.99 -9.35 -2.39
C ILE A 106 12.94 -10.18 -1.64
N ASP A 107 12.53 -9.65 -0.48
CA ASP A 107 11.56 -10.28 0.41
C ASP A 107 10.12 -9.80 0.16
N GLN A 108 9.16 -10.53 0.72
CA GLN A 108 7.73 -10.24 0.58
C GLN A 108 7.21 -9.20 1.61
N LYS A 109 7.91 -9.00 2.72
CA LYS A 109 7.37 -8.34 3.93
C LYS A 109 7.30 -6.81 3.87
N SER A 110 7.92 -6.14 2.92
CA SER A 110 8.06 -4.69 2.91
C SER A 110 7.26 -3.99 1.81
N THR A 111 5.92 -3.97 1.92
CA THR A 111 5.13 -2.99 1.17
C THR A 111 5.37 -1.60 1.75
N SER A 112 5.63 -0.62 0.89
CA SER A 112 5.77 0.78 1.33
C SER A 112 4.49 1.24 2.01
N ARG A 113 4.59 1.68 3.26
CA ARG A 113 3.46 2.27 4.00
C ARG A 113 3.27 3.75 3.69
N ASN A 114 4.13 4.32 2.85
CA ASN A 114 4.04 5.72 2.49
C ASN A 114 2.90 5.93 1.48
N PRO A 115 1.83 6.69 1.81
CA PRO A 115 0.69 6.89 0.92
C PRO A 115 1.04 7.70 -0.34
N ARG A 116 2.22 8.31 -0.39
CA ARG A 116 2.71 9.04 -1.55
C ARG A 116 3.46 8.18 -2.56
N SER A 117 3.85 6.95 -2.18
CA SER A 117 4.53 6.04 -3.10
C SER A 117 3.57 5.46 -4.13
N THR A 118 3.94 5.52 -5.41
CA THR A 118 3.23 4.88 -6.53
C THR A 118 4.15 3.88 -7.23
N VAL A 119 3.60 3.04 -8.10
CA VAL A 119 4.38 2.14 -8.94
C VAL A 119 5.46 2.91 -9.70
N ALA A 120 5.08 4.00 -10.37
CA ALA A 120 6.02 4.85 -11.13
C ALA A 120 7.14 5.44 -10.26
N THR A 121 6.86 5.81 -8.98
CA THR A 121 7.91 6.35 -8.09
C THR A 121 8.84 5.28 -7.55
N VAL A 122 8.34 4.07 -7.28
CA VAL A 122 9.15 2.95 -6.78
C VAL A 122 10.08 2.41 -7.88
N THR A 123 9.62 2.44 -9.12
CA THR A 123 10.40 2.02 -10.31
C THR A 123 11.28 3.14 -10.89
N GLU A 124 11.24 4.34 -10.27
CA GLU A 124 11.91 5.56 -10.74
C GLU A 124 11.45 6.05 -12.13
N VAL A 125 10.45 5.43 -12.75
CA VAL A 125 9.86 5.86 -14.02
C VAL A 125 9.33 7.28 -13.91
N TYR A 126 8.71 7.63 -12.77
CA TYR A 126 8.17 8.97 -12.53
C TYR A 126 9.23 10.06 -12.58
N ASP A 127 10.45 9.78 -12.13
CA ASP A 127 11.54 10.75 -12.15
C ASP A 127 11.98 11.09 -13.57
N TYR A 128 12.01 10.09 -14.45
CA TYR A 128 12.28 10.30 -15.88
C TYR A 128 11.11 10.95 -16.61
N LEU A 129 9.85 10.62 -16.27
CA LEU A 129 8.68 11.33 -16.80
C LEU A 129 8.70 12.80 -16.43
N ARG A 130 8.99 13.15 -15.17
CA ARG A 130 9.14 14.55 -14.76
C ARG A 130 10.21 15.28 -15.55
N LEU A 131 11.34 14.62 -15.83
CA LEU A 131 12.40 15.18 -16.66
C LEU A 131 11.95 15.37 -18.12
N LEU A 132 11.26 14.38 -18.68
CA LEU A 132 10.72 14.44 -20.03
C LEU A 132 9.75 15.62 -20.19
N PHE A 133 8.72 15.71 -19.32
CA PHE A 133 7.73 16.79 -19.34
C PHE A 133 8.36 18.18 -19.11
N ALA A 134 9.40 18.28 -18.28
CA ALA A 134 10.11 19.54 -18.06
C ALA A 134 10.92 20.00 -19.27
N ARG A 135 11.30 19.09 -20.18
CA ARG A 135 12.18 19.41 -21.33
C ARG A 135 11.44 19.56 -22.64
N VAL A 136 10.43 18.71 -22.87
CA VAL A 136 9.70 18.66 -24.15
C VAL A 136 8.17 18.75 -23.97
N GLY A 137 7.69 19.04 -22.78
CA GLY A 137 6.26 19.23 -22.51
C GLY A 137 5.75 20.56 -23.09
N VAL A 138 4.61 20.52 -23.76
CA VAL A 138 3.93 21.68 -24.35
C VAL A 138 2.91 22.24 -23.36
N PRO A 139 3.08 23.45 -22.84
CA PRO A 139 2.17 24.05 -21.90
C PRO A 139 0.91 24.60 -22.59
N HIS A 140 -0.24 24.39 -21.97
CA HIS A 140 -1.53 24.90 -22.38
C HIS A 140 -2.16 25.74 -21.27
N CYS A 141 -3.03 26.65 -21.63
CA CYS A 141 -3.81 27.41 -20.66
C CYS A 141 -4.80 26.48 -19.93
N PRO A 142 -4.81 26.45 -18.58
CA PRO A 142 -5.72 25.57 -17.83
C PRO A 142 -7.21 25.90 -18.00
N ILE A 143 -7.55 27.11 -18.52
CA ILE A 143 -8.94 27.55 -18.70
C ILE A 143 -9.41 27.34 -20.14
N CYS A 144 -8.65 27.82 -21.15
CA CYS A 144 -9.08 27.75 -22.55
C CYS A 144 -8.35 26.69 -23.39
N HIS A 145 -7.46 25.92 -22.81
CA HIS A 145 -6.67 24.83 -23.41
C HIS A 145 -5.86 25.21 -24.67
N ARG A 146 -5.64 26.51 -24.91
CA ARG A 146 -4.75 26.96 -25.99
C ARG A 146 -3.31 26.72 -25.60
N GLU A 147 -2.50 26.34 -26.57
CA GLU A 147 -1.06 26.25 -26.42
C GLU A 147 -0.47 27.62 -26.06
N VAL A 148 0.47 27.60 -25.11
CA VAL A 148 1.15 28.79 -24.60
C VAL A 148 2.64 28.65 -24.84
N SER A 149 3.19 29.55 -25.62
CA SER A 149 4.64 29.60 -25.91
C SER A 149 5.33 30.75 -25.20
N ARG A 150 6.61 30.59 -24.92
CA ARG A 150 7.46 31.71 -24.53
C ARG A 150 7.66 32.60 -25.75
N ARG A 151 7.55 33.93 -25.58
CA ARG A 151 7.89 34.89 -26.63
C ARG A 151 9.27 35.44 -26.37
N SER A 152 10.14 35.38 -27.37
CA SER A 152 11.41 36.10 -27.34
C SER A 152 11.17 37.60 -27.40
N VAL A 153 12.16 38.38 -26.98
CA VAL A 153 12.11 39.85 -27.17
C VAL A 153 11.86 40.20 -28.64
N GLU A 154 12.51 39.47 -29.53
CA GLU A 154 12.43 39.67 -30.99
C GLU A 154 11.01 39.38 -31.51
N ASP A 155 10.34 38.33 -31.00
CA ASP A 155 8.93 38.01 -31.34
C ASP A 155 7.98 39.11 -30.87
N ILE A 156 8.17 39.61 -29.64
CA ILE A 156 7.38 40.71 -29.07
C ILE A 156 7.55 41.99 -29.91
N VAL A 157 8.81 42.36 -30.23
CA VAL A 157 9.09 43.51 -31.07
C VAL A 157 8.45 43.36 -32.45
N ASN A 158 8.57 42.20 -33.09
CA ASN A 158 7.98 41.94 -34.40
C ASN A 158 6.43 42.01 -34.36
N GLU A 159 5.78 41.60 -33.29
CA GLU A 159 4.33 41.76 -33.12
C GLU A 159 3.94 43.24 -32.91
N VAL A 160 4.69 43.97 -32.09
CA VAL A 160 4.45 45.39 -31.88
C VAL A 160 4.62 46.15 -33.19
N MET A 161 5.59 45.79 -34.04
CA MET A 161 5.81 46.37 -35.35
C MET A 161 4.72 46.08 -36.40
N LYS A 162 3.91 45.05 -36.18
CA LYS A 162 2.73 44.75 -37.04
C LYS A 162 1.51 45.64 -36.75
N LEU A 163 1.52 46.38 -35.64
CA LEU A 163 0.45 47.32 -35.33
C LEU A 163 0.40 48.46 -36.34
N PRO A 164 -0.77 49.15 -36.51
CA PRO A 164 -0.88 50.25 -37.46
C PRO A 164 0.15 51.37 -37.22
N LEU A 165 0.86 51.77 -38.25
CA LEU A 165 1.80 52.88 -38.18
C LEU A 165 1.11 54.18 -37.73
N GLY A 166 1.75 54.94 -36.87
CA GLY A 166 1.16 56.12 -36.25
C GLY A 166 0.42 55.86 -34.93
N SER A 167 0.29 54.62 -34.51
CA SER A 167 -0.31 54.30 -33.21
C SER A 167 0.49 54.88 -32.05
N LYS A 168 -0.19 55.56 -31.12
CA LYS A 168 0.38 56.06 -29.86
C LYS A 168 0.41 54.97 -28.86
N LEU A 169 1.58 54.53 -28.43
CA LEU A 169 1.78 53.39 -27.55
C LEU A 169 2.46 53.80 -26.24
N MET A 170 2.07 53.19 -25.13
CA MET A 170 2.72 53.32 -23.83
C MET A 170 3.14 51.94 -23.34
N LEU A 171 4.45 51.79 -23.11
CA LEU A 171 5.02 50.54 -22.60
C LEU A 171 5.07 50.57 -21.07
N LEU A 172 4.48 49.58 -20.45
CA LEU A 172 4.32 49.45 -18.99
C LEU A 172 5.00 48.19 -18.47
N ALA A 173 5.65 48.29 -17.32
CA ALA A 173 6.20 47.17 -16.55
C ALA A 173 5.37 47.00 -15.27
N PRO A 174 4.61 45.93 -15.12
CA PRO A 174 3.83 45.69 -13.91
C PRO A 174 4.78 45.39 -12.73
N LEU A 175 4.66 46.18 -11.64
CA LEU A 175 5.45 46.04 -10.43
C LEU A 175 4.64 45.36 -9.32
N VAL A 176 3.35 45.71 -9.22
CA VAL A 176 2.40 45.14 -8.21
C VAL A 176 1.12 44.77 -8.94
N GLN A 177 0.62 43.59 -8.73
CA GLN A 177 -0.66 43.09 -9.29
C GLN A 177 -1.53 42.55 -8.17
N GLN A 178 -2.72 43.16 -8.01
CA GLN A 178 -3.78 42.74 -7.04
C GLN A 178 -3.28 42.45 -5.64
N LYS A 179 -2.31 43.23 -5.12
CA LYS A 179 -1.76 43.10 -3.76
C LYS A 179 -2.20 44.25 -2.86
N LYS A 180 -2.43 43.96 -1.58
CA LYS A 180 -2.73 44.94 -0.52
C LYS A 180 -1.44 45.57 0.00
N GLY A 181 -1.47 46.89 0.24
CA GLY A 181 -0.34 47.61 0.80
C GLY A 181 -0.27 49.09 0.39
N GLU A 182 0.55 49.86 1.07
CA GLU A 182 0.72 51.31 0.81
C GLU A 182 1.73 51.64 -0.29
N PHE A 183 2.68 50.76 -0.57
CA PHE A 183 3.71 50.75 -1.65
C PHE A 183 4.47 52.09 -1.92
N GLN A 184 4.52 53.00 -0.96
CA GLN A 184 5.18 54.30 -1.10
C GLN A 184 6.65 54.21 -1.46
N HIS A 185 7.37 53.16 -1.02
CA HIS A 185 8.77 52.92 -1.36
C HIS A 185 9.04 52.80 -2.87
N ILE A 186 8.03 52.48 -3.67
CA ILE A 186 8.15 52.35 -5.15
C ILE A 186 8.52 53.70 -5.78
N SER A 187 7.90 54.78 -5.31
CA SER A 187 8.17 56.09 -5.91
C SER A 187 9.63 56.51 -5.75
N GLU A 188 10.19 56.38 -4.53
CA GLU A 188 11.59 56.75 -4.27
C GLU A 188 12.57 55.87 -5.04
N GLN A 189 12.30 54.53 -5.07
CA GLN A 189 13.16 53.55 -5.73
C GLN A 189 13.29 53.77 -7.25
N TYR A 190 12.18 54.08 -7.92
CA TYR A 190 12.18 54.23 -9.38
C TYR A 190 12.48 55.64 -9.84
N LEU A 191 12.25 56.70 -9.03
CA LEU A 191 12.78 58.05 -9.25
C LEU A 191 14.32 58.02 -9.28
N GLN A 192 14.96 57.32 -8.33
CA GLN A 192 16.44 57.16 -8.33
C GLN A 192 16.97 56.43 -9.55
N LYS A 193 16.19 55.58 -10.18
CA LYS A 193 16.52 54.87 -11.43
C LYS A 193 16.22 55.68 -12.69
N GLY A 194 15.73 56.92 -12.56
CA GLY A 194 15.49 57.82 -13.65
C GLY A 194 14.14 57.74 -14.36
N PHE A 195 13.18 56.98 -13.77
CA PHE A 195 11.83 56.95 -14.31
C PHE A 195 11.02 58.15 -13.79
N SER A 196 10.03 58.58 -14.55
CA SER A 196 9.25 59.79 -14.23
C SER A 196 7.77 59.53 -14.00
N ARG A 197 7.21 58.37 -14.39
CA ARG A 197 5.77 58.13 -14.38
C ARG A 197 5.44 56.70 -13.96
N VAL A 198 4.30 56.55 -13.30
CA VAL A 198 3.72 55.29 -12.84
C VAL A 198 2.22 55.30 -13.14
N ARG A 199 1.66 54.14 -13.46
CA ARG A 199 0.21 53.97 -13.56
C ARG A 199 -0.25 53.20 -12.34
N VAL A 200 -1.21 53.74 -11.59
CA VAL A 200 -1.78 53.14 -10.37
C VAL A 200 -3.27 53.00 -10.57
N ASP A 201 -3.80 51.80 -10.48
CA ASP A 201 -5.22 51.48 -10.63
C ASP A 201 -5.82 52.10 -11.92
N GLY A 202 -5.06 52.07 -13.02
CA GLY A 202 -5.46 52.56 -14.33
C GLY A 202 -5.21 54.05 -14.57
N ILE A 203 -4.77 54.83 -13.57
CA ILE A 203 -4.51 56.28 -13.69
C ILE A 203 -3.01 56.57 -13.70
N VAL A 204 -2.52 57.36 -14.63
CA VAL A 204 -1.11 57.71 -14.74
C VAL A 204 -0.78 58.93 -13.87
N TYR A 205 0.19 58.77 -12.98
CA TYR A 205 0.73 59.77 -12.07
C TYR A 205 2.21 60.04 -12.39
N ALA A 206 2.68 61.23 -12.05
CA ALA A 206 4.12 61.47 -11.94
C ALA A 206 4.65 60.73 -10.68
N LEU A 207 5.86 60.17 -10.72
CA LEU A 207 6.40 59.41 -9.58
C LEU A 207 6.65 60.28 -8.33
N ASP A 208 6.87 61.59 -8.49
CA ASP A 208 6.95 62.58 -7.44
C ASP A 208 5.58 62.98 -6.83
N GLU A 209 4.48 62.66 -7.52
CA GLU A 209 3.09 62.80 -7.09
C GLU A 209 2.42 61.48 -6.86
N PHE A 210 3.15 60.46 -6.33
CA PHE A 210 2.61 59.12 -6.07
C PHE A 210 1.42 59.21 -5.08
N PRO A 211 0.26 58.62 -5.43
CA PRO A 211 -0.94 58.70 -4.56
C PRO A 211 -0.76 57.91 -3.25
N GLU A 212 -1.41 58.37 -2.19
CA GLU A 212 -1.57 57.60 -0.96
C GLU A 212 -2.55 56.46 -1.21
N LEU A 213 -2.09 55.20 -0.99
CA LEU A 213 -2.86 53.99 -1.22
C LEU A 213 -3.41 53.40 0.06
N GLU A 214 -4.62 52.86 0.01
CA GLU A 214 -5.26 52.25 1.16
C GLU A 214 -4.70 50.84 1.45
N LYS A 215 -4.17 50.64 2.65
CA LYS A 215 -3.52 49.41 3.10
C LYS A 215 -4.37 48.14 2.93
N GLN A 216 -5.69 48.23 3.02
CA GLN A 216 -6.63 47.12 2.97
C GLN A 216 -7.18 46.83 1.58
N GLU A 217 -6.98 47.72 0.61
CA GLU A 217 -7.42 47.55 -0.77
C GLU A 217 -6.34 46.89 -1.63
N ARG A 218 -6.77 46.32 -2.75
CA ARG A 218 -5.86 45.69 -3.72
C ARG A 218 -5.55 46.67 -4.80
N HIS A 219 -4.25 46.86 -5.09
CA HIS A 219 -3.76 47.84 -6.06
C HIS A 219 -3.01 47.15 -7.17
N ASP A 220 -3.07 47.77 -8.37
CA ASP A 220 -2.27 47.45 -9.53
C ASP A 220 -1.33 48.65 -9.83
N ILE A 221 -0.03 48.39 -9.79
CA ILE A 221 1.00 49.42 -9.99
C ILE A 221 1.89 49.01 -11.15
N GLU A 222 1.94 49.85 -12.21
CA GLU A 222 2.72 49.59 -13.42
C GLU A 222 3.64 50.79 -13.68
N LEU A 223 4.92 50.53 -13.89
CA LEU A 223 5.91 51.56 -14.24
C LEU A 223 5.81 51.92 -15.71
N VAL A 224 5.73 53.19 -16.07
CA VAL A 224 5.79 53.64 -17.46
C VAL A 224 7.25 53.67 -17.91
N VAL A 225 7.64 52.71 -18.74
CA VAL A 225 9.02 52.55 -19.22
C VAL A 225 9.29 53.43 -20.42
N ASP A 226 8.41 53.44 -21.44
CA ASP A 226 8.56 54.28 -22.63
C ASP A 226 7.21 54.68 -23.22
N ARG A 227 7.19 55.73 -24.01
CA ARG A 227 6.06 56.23 -24.80
C ARG A 227 6.54 56.59 -26.20
N PHE A 228 5.91 56.04 -27.22
CA PHE A 228 6.34 56.28 -28.60
C PHE A 228 5.15 56.25 -29.55
N ILE A 229 5.34 56.88 -30.70
CA ILE A 229 4.45 56.80 -31.86
C ILE A 229 5.09 55.83 -32.84
N LEU A 230 4.40 54.72 -33.15
CA LEU A 230 4.96 53.61 -33.93
C LEU A 230 5.35 54.07 -35.34
N ASN A 231 6.64 53.96 -35.70
CA ASN A 231 7.17 54.10 -37.06
C ASN A 231 8.26 53.05 -37.31
N THR A 232 8.65 52.87 -38.57
CA THR A 232 9.60 51.80 -38.98
C THR A 232 11.03 52.03 -38.52
N GLU A 233 11.40 53.27 -38.13
CA GLU A 233 12.77 53.67 -37.74
C GLU A 233 13.03 53.38 -36.24
N LEU A 234 12.01 53.10 -35.46
CA LEU A 234 12.12 52.91 -33.99
C LEU A 234 12.45 51.51 -33.54
N TYR A 235 12.74 50.56 -34.41
CA TYR A 235 12.95 49.15 -34.08
C TYR A 235 13.95 48.94 -32.93
N SER A 236 15.14 49.57 -33.04
CA SER A 236 16.19 49.42 -32.01
C SER A 236 15.81 50.05 -30.67
N ARG A 237 15.11 51.21 -30.68
CA ARG A 237 14.60 51.84 -29.45
C ARG A 237 13.53 51.00 -28.79
N ILE A 238 12.58 50.48 -29.56
CA ILE A 238 11.50 49.62 -29.06
C ILE A 238 12.08 48.34 -28.47
N SER A 239 13.07 47.72 -29.12
CA SER A 239 13.76 46.54 -28.62
C SER A 239 14.39 46.78 -27.25
N SER A 240 15.19 47.86 -27.12
CA SER A 240 15.82 48.20 -25.83
C SER A 240 14.80 48.56 -24.75
N SER A 241 13.72 49.24 -25.09
CA SER A 241 12.67 49.60 -24.14
C SER A 241 11.89 48.37 -23.69
N ILE A 242 11.62 47.40 -24.57
CA ILE A 242 10.97 46.13 -24.25
C ILE A 242 11.88 45.28 -23.36
N GLU A 243 13.19 45.20 -23.65
CA GLU A 243 14.15 44.47 -22.77
C GLU A 243 14.16 45.07 -21.38
N GLN A 244 14.25 46.38 -21.25
CA GLN A 244 14.20 47.08 -19.95
C GLN A 244 12.88 46.87 -19.22
N ALA A 245 11.74 46.91 -19.94
CA ALA A 245 10.43 46.71 -19.38
C ALA A 245 10.23 45.27 -18.90
N LEU A 246 10.75 44.27 -19.63
CA LEU A 246 10.73 42.84 -19.24
C LEU A 246 11.57 42.59 -18.00
N GLU A 247 12.75 43.20 -17.87
CA GLU A 247 13.59 43.10 -16.68
C GLU A 247 12.86 43.65 -15.44
N LEU A 248 12.26 44.84 -15.56
CA LEU A 248 11.56 45.52 -14.48
C LEU A 248 10.25 44.84 -14.10
N GLY A 249 9.48 44.39 -15.10
CA GLY A 249 8.22 43.64 -14.93
C GLY A 249 8.37 42.16 -14.69
N GLN A 250 9.60 41.71 -14.39
CA GLN A 250 9.90 40.28 -14.12
C GLN A 250 9.43 39.34 -15.25
N GLY A 251 9.66 39.74 -16.50
CA GLY A 251 9.32 38.98 -17.70
C GLY A 251 7.92 39.22 -18.24
N ILE A 252 7.17 40.18 -17.72
CA ILE A 252 5.84 40.59 -18.20
C ILE A 252 5.87 42.05 -18.55
N ILE A 253 5.26 42.42 -19.68
CA ILE A 253 5.04 43.81 -20.10
C ILE A 253 3.60 44.00 -20.57
N GLN A 254 3.12 45.22 -20.46
CA GLN A 254 1.84 45.64 -21.02
C GLN A 254 2.08 46.79 -22.02
N LEU A 255 1.43 46.71 -23.15
CA LEU A 255 1.43 47.74 -24.15
C LEU A 255 0.03 48.36 -24.24
N LEU A 256 -0.06 49.62 -23.86
CA LEU A 256 -1.31 50.36 -23.86
C LEU A 256 -1.42 51.17 -25.15
N LYS A 257 -2.46 50.95 -25.95
CA LYS A 257 -2.77 51.73 -27.14
C LYS A 257 -3.65 52.92 -26.75
N ILE A 258 -3.12 54.14 -26.96
CA ILE A 258 -3.82 55.36 -26.59
C ILE A 258 -4.64 55.84 -27.81
N ASN A 259 -5.96 55.87 -27.69
CA ASN A 259 -6.86 56.42 -28.71
C ASN A 259 -7.01 57.92 -28.51
N ASP A 260 -7.14 58.69 -29.64
CA ASP A 260 -7.14 60.17 -29.65
C ASP A 260 -8.33 60.84 -28.91
N ASN A 261 -9.28 60.07 -28.39
CA ASN A 261 -10.46 60.58 -27.66
C ASN A 261 -10.26 60.60 -26.11
N SER A 262 -9.04 60.46 -25.59
CA SER A 262 -8.78 60.60 -24.19
C SER A 262 -8.72 62.05 -23.72
N SER A 263 -9.75 62.52 -23.01
CA SER A 263 -9.81 63.83 -22.40
C SER A 263 -8.78 63.94 -21.24
N THR A 264 -7.86 64.88 -21.36
CA THR A 264 -6.98 65.32 -20.27
C THR A 264 -7.73 66.35 -19.41
N ILE A 265 -8.08 66.01 -18.16
CA ILE A 265 -8.55 67.01 -17.17
C ILE A 265 -7.39 67.15 -16.14
N GLU A 266 -6.89 68.37 -16.01
CA GLU A 266 -5.90 68.79 -15.02
C GLU A 266 -4.61 67.95 -14.91
N GLY A 267 -4.00 67.60 -16.04
CA GLY A 267 -2.73 66.86 -16.03
C GLY A 267 -2.82 65.38 -15.70
N LYS A 268 -4.01 64.86 -15.33
CA LYS A 268 -4.27 63.44 -15.11
C LYS A 268 -4.93 62.81 -16.33
N THR A 269 -4.29 61.84 -16.93
CA THR A 269 -4.86 61.10 -18.04
C THR A 269 -5.78 60.04 -17.49
N LEU A 270 -7.11 60.29 -17.49
CA LEU A 270 -8.11 59.28 -17.17
C LEU A 270 -8.07 58.19 -18.25
N GLY A 271 -7.50 57.05 -17.90
CA GLY A 271 -7.56 55.84 -18.69
C GLY A 271 -8.71 54.96 -18.26
N THR A 272 -9.93 55.14 -18.79
CA THR A 272 -10.96 54.12 -18.75
C THR A 272 -11.96 54.29 -19.87
N GLN A 273 -12.30 53.18 -20.54
CA GLN A 273 -13.38 52.95 -21.53
C GLN A 273 -13.00 53.08 -23.01
N ASN A 274 -11.91 52.59 -23.45
CA ASN A 274 -11.57 52.20 -24.86
C ASN A 274 -10.07 52.14 -25.09
N THR A 275 -9.29 51.75 -24.08
CA THR A 275 -7.86 51.49 -24.24
C THR A 275 -7.63 50.01 -24.40
N GLU A 276 -7.10 49.59 -25.51
CA GLU A 276 -6.70 48.20 -25.76
C GLU A 276 -5.35 47.97 -25.05
N VAL A 277 -5.34 47.04 -24.07
CA VAL A 277 -4.12 46.61 -23.34
C VAL A 277 -3.65 45.30 -23.94
N LEU A 278 -2.49 45.28 -24.53
CA LEU A 278 -1.83 44.08 -25.04
C LEU A 278 -0.79 43.64 -24.02
N THR A 279 -0.96 42.43 -23.46
CA THR A 279 -0.01 41.85 -22.50
C THR A 279 0.92 40.87 -23.20
N TYR A 280 2.23 41.06 -23.04
CA TYR A 280 3.26 40.16 -23.55
C TYR A 280 4.07 39.60 -22.39
N SER A 281 4.50 38.34 -22.51
CA SER A 281 5.29 37.69 -21.49
C SER A 281 6.43 36.88 -22.10
N GLN A 282 7.60 36.98 -21.50
CA GLN A 282 8.69 36.02 -21.71
C GLN A 282 8.45 34.72 -20.92
N ARG A 283 7.48 34.74 -20.00
CA ARG A 283 7.00 33.54 -19.28
C ARG A 283 5.85 32.92 -20.05
N TYR A 284 5.53 31.69 -19.77
CA TYR A 284 4.36 31.03 -20.33
C TYR A 284 3.07 31.68 -19.77
N ALA A 285 2.42 32.52 -20.53
CA ALA A 285 1.18 33.20 -20.18
C ALA A 285 0.16 33.11 -21.32
N CYS A 286 -1.09 32.87 -21.01
CA CYS A 286 -2.17 32.84 -22.00
C CYS A 286 -2.54 34.28 -22.42
N PRO A 287 -2.64 34.60 -23.72
CA PRO A 287 -3.05 35.92 -24.16
C PRO A 287 -4.47 36.33 -23.74
N VAL A 288 -5.36 35.33 -23.49
CA VAL A 288 -6.76 35.53 -23.10
C VAL A 288 -6.94 35.52 -21.57
N HIS A 289 -6.09 34.79 -20.84
CA HIS A 289 -6.11 34.68 -19.39
C HIS A 289 -4.73 35.02 -18.82
N PRO A 290 -4.35 36.31 -18.82
CA PRO A 290 -3.00 36.72 -18.43
C PRO A 290 -2.68 36.50 -16.95
N ASP A 291 -3.69 36.33 -16.09
CA ASP A 291 -3.54 36.06 -14.67
C ASP A 291 -3.11 34.60 -14.40
N GLU A 292 -3.32 33.69 -15.38
CA GLU A 292 -2.91 32.28 -15.29
C GLU A 292 -1.48 32.12 -15.80
N LEU A 293 -0.54 32.39 -14.91
CA LEU A 293 0.90 32.22 -15.20
C LEU A 293 1.31 30.77 -15.03
N ILE A 294 1.86 30.16 -16.07
CA ILE A 294 2.49 28.85 -15.99
C ILE A 294 3.93 29.03 -15.48
N PRO A 295 4.31 28.40 -14.36
CA PRO A 295 5.67 28.48 -13.84
C PRO A 295 6.71 27.91 -14.82
N GLU A 296 7.98 28.20 -14.59
CA GLU A 296 9.07 27.62 -15.38
C GLU A 296 9.03 26.09 -15.33
N LEU A 297 9.20 25.44 -16.48
CA LEU A 297 9.11 23.99 -16.63
C LEU A 297 10.35 23.31 -16.04
N GLU A 298 10.33 23.11 -14.73
CA GLU A 298 11.35 22.37 -13.98
C GLU A 298 10.81 21.02 -13.52
N PRO A 299 11.66 19.98 -13.34
CA PRO A 299 11.21 18.68 -12.84
C PRO A 299 10.50 18.74 -11.49
N ARG A 300 10.75 19.78 -10.67
CA ARG A 300 10.06 20.01 -9.38
C ARG A 300 8.61 20.41 -9.56
N LEU A 301 8.26 21.07 -10.66
CA LEU A 301 6.87 21.44 -10.97
C LEU A 301 5.97 20.22 -11.15
N PHE A 302 6.52 19.14 -11.68
CA PHE A 302 5.80 17.87 -11.90
C PHE A 302 5.84 16.91 -10.68
N SER A 303 6.34 17.37 -9.53
CA SER A 303 6.43 16.55 -8.32
C SER A 303 5.26 16.83 -7.38
N PHE A 304 4.47 15.81 -7.11
CA PHE A 304 3.42 15.87 -6.07
C PHE A 304 3.99 15.85 -4.63
N ASN A 305 5.31 15.67 -4.46
CA ASN A 305 6.00 15.79 -3.17
C ASN A 305 6.62 17.19 -2.96
N ALA A 306 6.62 18.04 -3.99
CA ALA A 306 7.15 19.39 -3.92
C ALA A 306 6.00 20.41 -3.89
N PRO A 307 6.08 21.46 -3.05
CA PRO A 307 5.02 22.49 -2.95
C PRO A 307 4.69 23.20 -4.26
N GLN A 308 5.66 23.25 -5.19
CA GLN A 308 5.48 23.85 -6.51
C GLN A 308 4.43 23.13 -7.34
N GLY A 309 4.45 21.77 -7.33
CA GLY A 309 3.57 20.93 -8.13
C GLY A 309 2.38 20.36 -7.39
N ALA A 310 2.51 20.12 -6.08
CA ALA A 310 1.48 19.44 -5.28
C ALA A 310 0.17 20.23 -5.20
N CYS A 311 -0.94 19.53 -5.32
CA CYS A 311 -2.27 20.10 -5.03
C CYS A 311 -2.29 20.68 -3.60
N PRO A 312 -2.66 21.95 -3.42
CA PRO A 312 -2.61 22.60 -2.10
C PRO A 312 -3.62 22.00 -1.10
N THR A 313 -4.74 21.48 -1.60
CA THR A 313 -5.83 20.94 -0.79
C THR A 313 -5.49 19.58 -0.16
N CYS A 314 -4.93 18.64 -0.94
CA CYS A 314 -4.54 17.31 -0.46
C CYS A 314 -3.03 17.18 -0.21
N THR A 315 -2.25 18.23 -0.41
CA THR A 315 -0.79 18.24 -0.26
C THR A 315 -0.08 17.11 -1.03
N GLY A 316 -0.59 16.76 -2.22
CA GLY A 316 -0.03 15.73 -3.09
C GLY A 316 -0.45 14.29 -2.78
N LEU A 317 -1.44 14.09 -1.91
CA LEU A 317 -1.95 12.74 -1.59
C LEU A 317 -2.97 12.21 -2.62
N GLY A 318 -3.68 13.10 -3.31
CA GLY A 318 -4.78 12.75 -4.22
C GLY A 318 -6.09 12.45 -3.49
N THR A 319 -6.02 12.11 -2.22
CA THR A 319 -7.15 11.76 -1.37
C THR A 319 -7.14 12.55 -0.06
N ARG A 320 -8.29 12.60 0.62
CA ARG A 320 -8.42 13.19 1.96
C ARG A 320 -9.22 12.27 2.86
N MET A 321 -8.87 12.27 4.14
CA MET A 321 -9.72 11.68 5.16
C MET A 321 -10.81 12.69 5.54
N GLU A 322 -12.06 12.35 5.28
CA GLU A 322 -13.24 13.19 5.56
C GLU A 322 -14.22 12.43 6.43
N ILE A 323 -14.95 13.15 7.30
CA ILE A 323 -15.99 12.53 8.13
C ILE A 323 -17.13 12.06 7.21
N ASP A 324 -17.51 10.79 7.31
CA ASP A 324 -18.65 10.23 6.57
C ASP A 324 -19.94 10.41 7.39
N PRO A 325 -20.93 11.17 6.88
CA PRO A 325 -22.23 11.35 7.54
C PRO A 325 -22.92 10.05 7.92
N ASN A 326 -22.79 8.99 7.11
CA ASN A 326 -23.40 7.69 7.37
C ASN A 326 -22.79 6.96 8.57
N LEU A 327 -21.53 7.23 8.89
CA LEU A 327 -20.86 6.68 10.06
C LEU A 327 -21.21 7.46 11.34
N VAL A 328 -21.59 8.73 11.19
CA VAL A 328 -21.93 9.62 12.32
C VAL A 328 -23.29 9.26 12.91
N PHE A 329 -24.28 8.94 12.10
CA PHE A 329 -25.65 8.70 12.52
C PHE A 329 -25.97 7.23 12.82
N ASN A 330 -26.85 7.03 13.82
CA ASN A 330 -27.61 5.81 14.02
C ASN A 330 -29.09 6.11 13.81
N ASN A 331 -29.62 5.76 12.66
CA ASN A 331 -30.98 6.09 12.23
C ASN A 331 -32.09 5.57 13.16
N ASN A 332 -31.82 4.52 13.94
CA ASN A 332 -32.80 3.87 14.83
C ASN A 332 -32.88 4.53 16.22
N LEU A 333 -31.98 5.46 16.56
CA LEU A 333 -31.92 6.13 17.85
C LEU A 333 -32.24 7.61 17.69
N THR A 334 -32.78 8.19 18.76
CA THR A 334 -32.93 9.63 18.89
C THR A 334 -31.60 10.29 19.25
N ILE A 335 -31.47 11.58 19.05
CA ILE A 335 -30.27 12.35 19.43
C ILE A 335 -30.03 12.23 20.96
N ALA A 336 -31.09 12.31 21.76
CA ALA A 336 -31.04 12.22 23.22
C ALA A 336 -30.58 10.81 23.69
N GLU A 337 -30.87 9.73 22.93
CA GLU A 337 -30.43 8.37 23.20
C GLU A 337 -29.02 8.06 22.66
N GLY A 338 -28.32 9.04 22.12
CA GLY A 338 -26.97 8.87 21.57
C GLY A 338 -26.95 8.45 20.09
N GLY A 339 -27.97 8.81 19.31
CA GLY A 339 -28.05 8.54 17.88
C GLY A 339 -26.92 9.19 17.07
N ILE A 340 -26.20 10.17 17.62
CA ILE A 340 -24.97 10.72 17.06
C ILE A 340 -23.77 9.99 17.66
N ARG A 341 -23.26 8.98 16.97
CA ARG A 341 -22.27 8.01 17.47
C ARG A 341 -21.00 8.62 18.06
N PRO A 342 -20.35 9.67 17.50
CA PRO A 342 -19.19 10.32 18.12
C PRO A 342 -19.48 10.93 19.50
N PHE A 343 -20.74 11.24 19.80
CA PHE A 343 -21.21 11.84 21.02
C PHE A 343 -22.15 10.93 21.84
N ASN A 344 -22.13 9.62 21.60
CA ASN A 344 -23.02 8.64 22.25
C ASN A 344 -22.82 8.48 23.77
N ARG A 345 -21.68 8.92 24.32
CA ARG A 345 -21.36 8.90 25.77
C ARG A 345 -21.76 10.19 26.48
N VAL A 346 -22.45 11.08 25.79
CA VAL A 346 -22.84 12.38 26.33
C VAL A 346 -24.03 12.17 27.28
N GLN A 347 -23.84 12.53 28.55
CA GLN A 347 -24.92 12.52 29.54
C GLN A 347 -26.01 13.55 29.19
N SER A 348 -27.23 13.30 29.62
CA SER A 348 -28.41 14.16 29.35
C SER A 348 -28.24 15.65 29.72
N ASP A 349 -27.30 15.98 30.59
CA ASP A 349 -26.98 17.33 31.01
C ASP A 349 -25.73 17.93 30.36
N SER A 350 -25.25 17.34 29.26
CA SER A 350 -24.04 17.80 28.59
C SER A 350 -24.26 19.14 27.89
N TRP A 351 -23.24 19.98 27.90
CA TRP A 351 -23.21 21.25 27.18
C TRP A 351 -23.51 21.12 25.68
N TRP A 352 -23.06 20.04 25.08
CA TRP A 352 -23.24 19.76 23.66
C TRP A 352 -24.74 19.49 23.34
N LEU A 353 -25.43 18.65 24.14
CA LEU A 353 -26.85 18.35 23.96
C LEU A 353 -27.74 19.57 24.19
N LYS A 354 -27.42 20.41 25.19
CA LYS A 354 -28.14 21.68 25.46
C LYS A 354 -28.06 22.64 24.27
N ARG A 355 -26.86 22.73 23.62
CA ARG A 355 -26.66 23.54 22.42
C ARG A 355 -27.52 23.00 21.25
N LEU A 356 -27.48 21.70 21.00
CA LEU A 356 -28.26 21.10 19.91
C LEU A 356 -29.77 21.18 20.18
N THR A 357 -30.20 21.09 21.43
CA THR A 357 -31.62 21.30 21.80
C THR A 357 -32.06 22.73 21.51
N ALA A 358 -31.24 23.73 21.73
CA ALA A 358 -31.55 25.13 21.38
C ALA A 358 -31.68 25.31 19.85
N VAL A 359 -30.82 24.66 19.08
CA VAL A 359 -30.90 24.61 17.60
C VAL A 359 -32.20 23.93 17.16
N ALA A 360 -32.49 22.76 17.70
CA ALA A 360 -33.70 21.97 17.38
C ALA A 360 -34.99 22.77 17.62
N ASN A 361 -35.10 23.41 18.77
CA ASN A 361 -36.25 24.25 19.12
C ASN A 361 -36.46 25.44 18.17
N ARG A 362 -35.37 26.04 17.65
CA ARG A 362 -35.43 27.17 16.73
C ARG A 362 -35.79 26.79 15.32
N HIS A 363 -35.30 25.62 14.87
CA HIS A 363 -35.53 25.12 13.51
C HIS A 363 -36.69 24.12 13.39
N GLY A 364 -37.43 23.87 14.48
CA GLY A 364 -38.72 23.16 14.46
C GLY A 364 -38.60 21.63 14.48
N PHE A 365 -37.45 21.07 14.87
CA PHE A 365 -37.31 19.62 15.05
C PHE A 365 -37.06 19.24 16.52
N SER A 366 -37.17 17.95 16.85
CA SER A 366 -37.00 17.48 18.22
C SER A 366 -35.76 16.56 18.37
N VAL A 367 -35.02 16.75 19.48
CA VAL A 367 -33.92 15.83 19.82
C VAL A 367 -34.41 14.44 20.25
N HIS A 368 -35.71 14.25 20.43
CA HIS A 368 -36.38 13.00 20.76
C HIS A 368 -37.01 12.30 19.55
N THR A 369 -36.84 12.84 18.33
CA THR A 369 -37.20 12.17 17.06
C THR A 369 -36.10 11.25 16.63
N PRO A 370 -36.40 9.98 16.22
CA PRO A 370 -35.39 9.12 15.62
C PRO A 370 -34.70 9.78 14.43
N ILE A 371 -33.37 9.64 14.34
CA ILE A 371 -32.58 10.30 13.27
C ILE A 371 -33.05 9.88 11.87
N GLY A 372 -33.57 8.64 11.74
CA GLY A 372 -34.13 8.14 10.49
C GLY A 372 -35.37 8.89 10.01
N GLU A 373 -36.12 9.51 10.89
CA GLU A 373 -37.36 10.24 10.61
C GLU A 373 -37.13 11.75 10.37
N LEU A 374 -35.92 12.25 10.66
CA LEU A 374 -35.55 13.63 10.38
C LEU A 374 -35.40 13.86 8.87
N THR A 375 -35.81 15.05 8.43
CA THR A 375 -35.63 15.48 7.04
C THR A 375 -34.15 15.67 6.70
N ASP A 376 -33.80 15.64 5.42
CA ASP A 376 -32.42 15.87 4.97
C ASP A 376 -31.90 17.27 5.34
N ALA A 377 -32.76 18.28 5.36
CA ALA A 377 -32.43 19.64 5.81
C ALA A 377 -32.08 19.68 7.30
N GLU A 378 -32.85 19.00 8.15
CA GLU A 378 -32.58 18.91 9.60
C GLU A 378 -31.29 18.12 9.86
N ARG A 379 -31.06 17.02 9.18
CA ARG A 379 -29.79 16.26 9.23
C ARG A 379 -28.60 17.11 8.81
N HIS A 380 -28.79 17.93 7.75
CA HIS A 380 -27.75 18.83 7.27
C HIS A 380 -27.37 19.89 8.34
N LEU A 381 -28.37 20.49 9.00
CA LEU A 381 -28.14 21.43 10.10
C LEU A 381 -27.35 20.77 11.26
N ILE A 382 -27.70 19.53 11.61
CA ILE A 382 -27.00 18.79 12.67
C ILE A 382 -25.54 18.54 12.27
N LEU A 383 -25.29 18.13 11.02
CA LEU A 383 -23.96 17.76 10.54
C LEU A 383 -23.05 18.96 10.32
N TYR A 384 -23.54 20.00 9.66
CA TYR A 384 -22.71 21.10 9.15
C TYR A 384 -22.88 22.42 9.92
N GLY A 385 -23.85 22.47 10.86
CA GLY A 385 -24.12 23.66 11.66
C GLY A 385 -25.05 24.69 11.00
N THR A 386 -25.18 25.83 11.65
CA THR A 386 -26.13 26.90 11.31
C THR A 386 -25.42 28.21 10.92
N GLY A 387 -24.13 28.14 10.56
CA GLY A 387 -23.33 29.31 10.21
C GLY A 387 -23.05 30.21 11.43
N GLU A 388 -23.29 31.51 11.29
CA GLU A 388 -23.02 32.49 12.35
C GLU A 388 -24.19 32.72 13.33
N GLU A 389 -25.27 31.92 13.22
CA GLU A 389 -26.43 32.04 14.11
C GLU A 389 -26.04 31.78 15.58
N LYS A 390 -26.45 32.72 16.45
CA LYS A 390 -26.22 32.64 17.91
C LYS A 390 -27.43 32.06 18.63
N TYR A 391 -27.18 31.12 19.53
CA TYR A 391 -28.18 30.47 20.37
C TYR A 391 -27.94 30.76 21.83
N GLN A 392 -29.04 31.08 22.55
CA GLN A 392 -29.01 31.30 24.00
C GLN A 392 -29.15 29.96 24.72
N ILE A 393 -28.14 29.56 25.47
CA ILE A 393 -28.09 28.32 26.23
C ILE A 393 -28.19 28.61 27.72
N LYS A 394 -29.20 28.01 28.38
CA LYS A 394 -29.38 28.13 29.86
C LYS A 394 -28.39 27.23 30.59
N ILE A 395 -27.63 27.78 31.52
CA ILE A 395 -26.70 27.03 32.36
C ILE A 395 -27.47 26.53 33.59
N SER A 396 -27.58 25.20 33.73
CA SER A 396 -28.02 24.58 34.98
C SER A 396 -26.79 23.98 35.67
N GLY A 397 -26.36 24.50 36.80
CA GLY A 397 -25.17 23.96 37.46
C GLY A 397 -25.10 24.36 38.93
N SER A 398 -24.75 23.39 39.79
CA SER A 398 -24.29 23.61 41.17
C SER A 398 -22.79 23.97 41.15
N GLY A 399 -22.48 25.23 41.20
CA GLY A 399 -21.10 25.73 41.24
C GLY A 399 -21.03 27.24 41.16
N LYS A 400 -19.86 27.84 41.04
CA LYS A 400 -19.59 29.29 41.03
C LYS A 400 -20.39 30.17 40.03
N TRP A 401 -21.29 29.55 39.21
CA TRP A 401 -22.14 30.24 38.25
C TRP A 401 -23.56 30.33 38.76
N GLN A 402 -24.14 31.54 38.73
CA GLN A 402 -25.52 31.78 39.18
C GLN A 402 -26.53 30.98 38.34
N GLU A 403 -27.47 30.27 38.97
CA GLU A 403 -28.61 29.63 38.30
C GLU A 403 -29.35 30.67 37.46
N GLY A 404 -29.52 30.37 36.14
CA GLY A 404 -30.25 31.27 35.21
C GLY A 404 -29.34 32.08 34.27
N ALA A 405 -28.01 31.99 34.36
CA ALA A 405 -27.15 32.64 33.37
C ALA A 405 -27.34 32.06 31.96
N THR A 406 -27.57 32.94 30.98
CA THR A 406 -27.62 32.56 29.54
C THR A 406 -26.29 32.85 28.88
N TYR A 407 -25.81 31.92 28.11
CA TYR A 407 -24.59 32.07 27.30
C TYR A 407 -24.93 31.98 25.81
N GLU A 408 -24.42 32.94 25.03
CA GLU A 408 -24.57 32.91 23.56
C GLU A 408 -23.47 32.04 22.93
N SER A 409 -23.87 31.12 22.07
CA SER A 409 -22.94 30.24 21.35
C SER A 409 -23.45 29.95 19.94
N VAL A 410 -22.51 29.81 18.99
CA VAL A 410 -22.76 29.37 17.65
C VAL A 410 -22.71 27.84 17.61
N TYR A 411 -23.50 27.22 16.76
CA TYR A 411 -23.46 25.77 16.54
C TYR A 411 -22.69 25.43 15.25
N GLU A 412 -21.46 24.95 15.42
CA GLU A 412 -20.55 24.62 14.31
C GLU A 412 -20.99 23.40 13.48
N GLY A 413 -21.85 22.52 14.03
CA GLY A 413 -22.13 21.22 13.46
C GLY A 413 -21.19 20.10 13.96
N VAL A 414 -21.60 18.86 13.73
CA VAL A 414 -20.84 17.66 14.15
C VAL A 414 -19.56 17.51 13.34
N ILE A 415 -19.63 17.62 12.02
CA ILE A 415 -18.50 17.41 11.10
C ILE A 415 -17.39 18.43 11.33
N PRO A 416 -17.64 19.75 11.27
CA PRO A 416 -16.59 20.74 11.54
C PRO A 416 -15.98 20.63 12.95
N THR A 417 -16.80 20.27 13.95
CA THR A 417 -16.30 20.04 15.31
C THR A 417 -15.33 18.86 15.38
N LEU A 418 -15.64 17.75 14.72
CA LEU A 418 -14.77 16.56 14.69
C LEU A 418 -13.49 16.82 13.88
N GLU A 419 -13.59 17.47 12.72
CA GLU A 419 -12.43 17.84 11.90
C GLU A 419 -11.47 18.77 12.63
N ARG A 420 -12.00 19.79 13.32
CA ARG A 420 -11.19 20.68 14.15
C ARG A 420 -10.50 19.90 15.27
N ARG A 421 -11.24 19.06 16.01
CA ARG A 421 -10.66 18.23 17.08
C ARG A 421 -9.62 17.25 16.56
N HIS A 422 -9.82 16.64 15.40
CA HIS A 422 -8.84 15.74 14.78
C HIS A 422 -7.53 16.47 14.48
N ARG A 423 -7.61 17.71 14.02
CA ARG A 423 -6.45 18.55 13.67
C ARG A 423 -5.70 19.07 14.91
N GLU A 424 -6.43 19.45 15.97
CA GLU A 424 -5.89 20.12 17.14
C GLU A 424 -5.45 19.17 18.27
N THR A 425 -5.87 17.88 18.23
CA THR A 425 -5.57 16.96 19.34
C THR A 425 -4.15 16.42 19.28
N ASP A 426 -3.45 16.45 20.42
CA ASP A 426 -2.16 15.80 20.63
C ASP A 426 -2.30 14.33 21.09
N SER A 427 -3.52 13.89 21.40
CA SER A 427 -3.78 12.53 21.86
C SER A 427 -4.03 11.57 20.69
N ASP A 428 -3.13 10.61 20.50
CA ASP A 428 -3.28 9.53 19.49
C ASP A 428 -4.56 8.70 19.69
N PHE A 429 -5.00 8.54 20.94
CA PHE A 429 -6.23 7.83 21.25
C PHE A 429 -7.46 8.61 20.72
N MET A 430 -7.53 9.90 20.97
CA MET A 430 -8.62 10.76 20.49
C MET A 430 -8.61 10.86 18.97
N ARG A 431 -7.43 10.97 18.35
CA ARG A 431 -7.28 11.00 16.90
C ARG A 431 -7.83 9.72 16.26
N LYS A 432 -7.42 8.55 16.76
CA LYS A 432 -7.91 7.24 16.29
C LYS A 432 -9.40 7.01 16.56
N ASP A 433 -9.95 7.59 17.62
CA ASP A 433 -11.38 7.48 17.91
C ASP A 433 -12.22 8.29 16.91
N ILE A 434 -11.73 9.48 16.50
CA ILE A 434 -12.38 10.29 15.44
C ILE A 434 -12.20 9.63 14.07
N GLU A 435 -11.03 9.08 13.77
CA GLU A 435 -10.74 8.39 12.48
C GLU A 435 -11.72 7.23 12.18
N ARG A 436 -12.36 6.64 13.19
CA ARG A 436 -13.42 5.64 12.99
C ARG A 436 -14.65 6.15 12.24
N PHE A 437 -14.85 7.46 12.24
CA PHE A 437 -15.95 8.14 11.54
C PHE A 437 -15.49 8.78 10.24
N MET A 438 -14.21 8.61 9.87
CA MET A 438 -13.63 9.14 8.64
C MET A 438 -13.51 8.07 7.57
N ARG A 439 -13.60 8.50 6.33
CA ARG A 439 -13.29 7.71 5.14
C ARG A 439 -12.31 8.45 4.26
N VAL A 440 -11.50 7.68 3.57
CA VAL A 440 -10.64 8.20 2.52
C VAL A 440 -11.52 8.48 1.30
N ARG A 441 -11.57 9.74 0.87
CA ARG A 441 -12.27 10.19 -0.34
C ARG A 441 -11.29 10.83 -1.30
N GLU A 442 -11.63 10.81 -2.56
CA GLU A 442 -10.88 11.52 -3.60
C GLU A 442 -10.91 13.03 -3.34
N CYS A 443 -9.79 13.71 -3.57
CA CYS A 443 -9.69 15.15 -3.37
C CYS A 443 -10.52 15.89 -4.42
N GLN A 444 -11.51 16.67 -3.99
CA GLN A 444 -12.43 17.39 -4.88
C GLN A 444 -11.75 18.48 -5.73
N THR A 445 -10.53 18.93 -5.36
CA THR A 445 -9.79 19.95 -6.10
C THR A 445 -8.97 19.38 -7.24
N CYS A 446 -8.32 18.23 -7.04
CA CYS A 446 -7.45 17.63 -8.05
C CYS A 446 -7.99 16.31 -8.62
N HIS A 447 -9.16 15.84 -8.17
CA HIS A 447 -9.78 14.60 -8.64
C HIS A 447 -8.77 13.45 -8.75
N GLY A 448 -8.05 13.17 -7.65
CA GLY A 448 -7.05 12.11 -7.59
C GLY A 448 -5.69 12.45 -8.23
N ALA A 449 -5.59 13.47 -9.07
CA ALA A 449 -4.39 13.80 -9.87
C ALA A 449 -3.16 14.22 -9.03
N ARG A 450 -3.30 14.54 -7.73
CA ARG A 450 -2.23 14.94 -6.79
C ARG A 450 -1.50 16.24 -7.12
N LEU A 451 -1.63 16.77 -8.34
CA LEU A 451 -0.95 17.95 -8.87
C LEU A 451 -1.90 19.14 -9.01
N LYS A 452 -1.32 20.33 -9.16
CA LYS A 452 -2.08 21.56 -9.45
C LYS A 452 -2.66 21.51 -10.87
N PRO A 453 -3.81 22.17 -11.14
CA PRO A 453 -4.39 22.22 -12.49
C PRO A 453 -3.46 22.78 -13.56
N VAL A 454 -2.62 23.77 -13.22
CA VAL A 454 -1.63 24.35 -14.14
C VAL A 454 -0.58 23.32 -14.60
N VAL A 455 -0.25 22.33 -13.79
CA VAL A 455 0.70 21.26 -14.15
C VAL A 455 0.03 20.25 -15.09
N LEU A 456 -1.26 19.97 -14.87
CA LEU A 456 -2.06 19.09 -15.73
C LEU A 456 -2.32 19.67 -17.12
N ALA A 457 -2.16 20.98 -17.28
CA ALA A 457 -2.27 21.67 -18.58
C ALA A 457 -1.00 21.54 -19.44
N ILE A 458 0.06 20.85 -18.96
CA ILE A 458 1.26 20.59 -19.73
C ILE A 458 1.20 19.17 -20.29
N THR A 459 1.29 19.03 -21.63
CA THR A 459 1.06 17.74 -22.29
C THR A 459 2.20 17.36 -23.22
N ILE A 460 2.32 16.06 -23.49
CA ILE A 460 3.13 15.46 -24.56
C ILE A 460 2.16 14.58 -25.36
N HIS A 461 2.07 14.81 -26.65
CA HIS A 461 1.11 14.09 -27.52
C HIS A 461 -0.34 14.11 -26.98
N GLY A 462 -0.74 15.26 -26.40
CA GLY A 462 -2.08 15.45 -25.81
C GLY A 462 -2.29 14.79 -24.43
N LEU A 463 -1.34 14.04 -23.90
CA LEU A 463 -1.41 13.40 -22.59
C LEU A 463 -0.61 14.22 -21.56
N ASN A 464 -1.21 14.50 -20.40
CA ASN A 464 -0.48 15.05 -19.26
C ASN A 464 0.24 13.94 -18.48
N ILE A 465 1.08 14.33 -17.51
CA ILE A 465 1.88 13.36 -16.74
C ILE A 465 1.03 12.37 -15.93
N VAL A 466 -0.16 12.77 -15.49
CA VAL A 466 -1.09 11.90 -14.74
C VAL A 466 -1.78 10.94 -15.69
N ASP A 467 -2.20 11.40 -16.88
CA ASP A 467 -2.77 10.53 -17.92
C ASP A 467 -1.78 9.43 -18.31
N MET A 468 -0.49 9.76 -18.47
CA MET A 468 0.56 8.77 -18.71
C MET A 468 0.75 7.80 -17.54
N CYS A 469 0.60 8.27 -16.29
CA CYS A 469 0.67 7.39 -15.13
C CYS A 469 -0.57 6.51 -14.95
N ASN A 470 -1.72 6.91 -15.47
CA ASN A 470 -2.95 6.13 -15.43
C ASN A 470 -3.00 5.02 -16.50
N LEU A 471 -2.05 5.05 -17.46
CA LEU A 471 -1.87 3.93 -18.36
C LEU A 471 -1.28 2.72 -17.61
N ASP A 472 -1.69 1.53 -18.00
CA ASP A 472 -1.00 0.31 -17.59
C ASP A 472 0.36 0.18 -18.30
N VAL A 473 1.18 -0.74 -17.79
CA VAL A 473 2.54 -0.98 -18.30
C VAL A 473 2.52 -1.33 -19.80
N ASP A 474 1.58 -2.16 -20.24
CA ASP A 474 1.48 -2.60 -21.65
C ASP A 474 1.11 -1.42 -22.56
N SER A 475 0.06 -0.66 -22.20
CA SER A 475 -0.36 0.54 -22.93
C SER A 475 0.71 1.65 -22.92
N THR A 476 1.46 1.76 -21.81
CA THR A 476 2.58 2.72 -21.74
C THR A 476 3.67 2.40 -22.77
N ILE A 477 4.01 1.12 -22.95
CA ILE A 477 4.99 0.70 -23.97
C ILE A 477 4.47 1.03 -25.37
N GLU A 478 3.19 0.79 -25.64
CA GLU A 478 2.56 1.08 -26.94
C GLU A 478 2.61 2.59 -27.25
N VAL A 479 2.16 3.44 -26.32
CA VAL A 479 2.16 4.90 -26.48
C VAL A 479 3.59 5.43 -26.68
N LEU A 480 4.53 5.00 -25.85
CA LEU A 480 5.91 5.44 -25.98
C LEU A 480 6.62 4.94 -27.24
N SER A 481 6.08 3.89 -27.91
CA SER A 481 6.63 3.35 -29.15
C SER A 481 6.11 4.04 -30.42
N GLN A 482 5.04 4.84 -30.29
CA GLN A 482 4.50 5.66 -31.36
C GLN A 482 5.36 6.89 -31.63
N ASP A 483 5.12 7.56 -32.75
CA ASP A 483 5.68 8.88 -33.01
C ASP A 483 4.96 9.91 -32.14
N LEU A 484 5.70 10.52 -31.22
CA LEU A 484 5.17 11.52 -30.26
C LEU A 484 5.14 12.94 -30.83
N GLY A 485 5.52 13.10 -32.12
CA GLY A 485 5.45 14.39 -32.83
C GLY A 485 6.52 15.40 -32.39
N PHE A 486 7.66 14.95 -31.90
CA PHE A 486 8.77 15.83 -31.50
C PHE A 486 9.47 16.45 -32.73
N SER A 487 9.91 17.72 -32.60
CA SER A 487 10.84 18.30 -33.53
C SER A 487 12.22 17.64 -33.46
N GLU A 488 13.08 17.80 -34.46
CA GLU A 488 14.45 17.24 -34.48
C GLU A 488 15.26 17.58 -33.21
N ALA A 489 15.11 18.79 -32.70
CA ALA A 489 15.80 19.26 -31.50
C ALA A 489 15.24 18.61 -30.23
N GLU A 490 13.92 18.45 -30.14
CA GLU A 490 13.25 17.80 -29.00
C GLU A 490 13.50 16.28 -29.00
N GLU A 491 13.59 15.66 -30.17
CA GLU A 491 13.91 14.24 -30.30
C GLU A 491 15.30 13.92 -29.73
N LEU A 492 16.31 14.76 -29.99
CA LEU A 492 17.65 14.62 -29.42
C LEU A 492 17.64 14.64 -27.89
N ILE A 493 16.75 15.42 -27.28
CA ILE A 493 16.60 15.53 -25.82
C ILE A 493 15.76 14.35 -25.28
N ALA A 494 14.66 14.03 -25.96
CA ALA A 494 13.71 13.02 -25.51
C ALA A 494 14.25 11.58 -25.64
N LYS A 495 14.97 11.27 -26.71
CA LYS A 495 15.45 9.91 -27.06
C LYS A 495 16.20 9.21 -25.91
N PRO A 496 17.21 9.78 -25.23
CA PRO A 496 17.89 9.12 -24.12
C PRO A 496 16.97 8.90 -22.92
N ILE A 497 16.04 9.81 -22.63
CA ILE A 497 15.09 9.71 -21.53
C ILE A 497 14.07 8.61 -21.81
N LEU A 498 13.48 8.61 -23.00
CA LEU A 498 12.52 7.59 -23.46
C LEU A 498 13.14 6.20 -23.48
N LYS A 499 14.41 6.07 -23.85
CA LYS A 499 15.11 4.79 -23.80
C LYS A 499 15.08 4.19 -22.38
N VAL A 500 15.44 4.97 -21.36
CA VAL A 500 15.46 4.52 -19.97
C VAL A 500 14.04 4.19 -19.48
N ILE A 501 13.05 5.02 -19.81
CA ILE A 501 11.65 4.74 -19.43
C ILE A 501 11.20 3.42 -20.06
N LYS A 502 11.42 3.22 -21.36
CA LYS A 502 11.04 1.99 -22.08
C LYS A 502 11.69 0.75 -21.48
N GLU A 503 12.98 0.79 -21.18
CA GLU A 503 13.72 -0.31 -20.56
C GLU A 503 13.10 -0.67 -19.19
N ARG A 504 12.83 0.31 -18.31
CA ARG A 504 12.24 0.09 -16.99
C ARG A 504 10.82 -0.46 -17.06
N VAL A 505 9.99 0.10 -17.94
CA VAL A 505 8.60 -0.38 -18.16
C VAL A 505 8.61 -1.78 -18.78
N LYS A 506 9.54 -2.07 -19.68
CA LYS A 506 9.73 -3.40 -20.26
C LYS A 506 10.07 -4.45 -19.21
N PHE A 507 10.97 -4.15 -18.25
CA PHE A 507 11.26 -5.07 -17.15
C PHE A 507 10.03 -5.38 -16.29
N MET A 508 9.12 -4.40 -16.10
CA MET A 508 7.86 -4.66 -15.41
C MET A 508 6.95 -5.61 -16.21
N GLN A 509 6.90 -5.46 -17.53
CA GLN A 509 6.16 -6.37 -18.41
C GLN A 509 6.73 -7.79 -18.34
N ASP A 510 8.07 -7.92 -18.37
CA ASP A 510 8.79 -9.19 -18.36
C ASP A 510 8.59 -9.99 -17.06
N VAL A 511 8.35 -9.31 -15.92
CA VAL A 511 7.96 -9.97 -14.65
C VAL A 511 6.45 -10.21 -14.50
N GLY A 512 5.66 -10.02 -15.56
CA GLY A 512 4.22 -10.29 -15.57
C GLY A 512 3.36 -9.20 -14.92
N LEU A 513 3.82 -7.94 -14.88
CA LEU A 513 3.08 -6.79 -14.35
C LEU A 513 2.51 -5.87 -15.44
N GLY A 514 2.28 -6.40 -16.67
CA GLY A 514 1.78 -5.63 -17.80
C GLY A 514 0.46 -4.89 -17.55
N TYR A 515 -0.42 -5.49 -16.73
CA TYR A 515 -1.72 -4.95 -16.37
C TYR A 515 -1.69 -3.81 -15.33
N LEU A 516 -0.54 -3.51 -14.74
CA LEU A 516 -0.44 -2.64 -13.58
C LEU A 516 -0.32 -1.18 -14.02
N GLU A 517 -1.20 -0.31 -13.53
CA GLU A 517 -1.11 1.13 -13.77
C GLU A 517 0.09 1.76 -13.05
N LEU A 518 0.83 2.63 -13.74
CA LEU A 518 2.00 3.31 -13.18
C LEU A 518 1.64 4.25 -12.00
N GLY A 519 0.44 4.86 -12.01
CA GLY A 519 -0.08 5.74 -10.97
C GLY A 519 -0.62 5.02 -9.74
N ARG A 520 -0.80 3.69 -9.79
CA ARG A 520 -1.35 2.90 -8.69
C ARG A 520 -0.52 3.08 -7.41
N SER A 521 -1.19 3.30 -6.29
CA SER A 521 -0.55 3.52 -5.00
C SER A 521 0.13 2.25 -4.49
N ALA A 522 1.39 2.37 -4.03
CA ALA A 522 2.19 1.22 -3.59
C ALA A 522 1.62 0.47 -2.37
N ASN A 523 0.79 1.14 -1.54
CA ASN A 523 0.13 0.51 -0.39
C ASN A 523 -1.07 -0.38 -0.78
N THR A 524 -1.55 -0.31 -2.03
CA THR A 524 -2.63 -1.15 -2.56
C THR A 524 -2.12 -2.41 -3.26
N LEU A 525 -0.81 -2.55 -3.38
CA LEU A 525 -0.18 -3.69 -4.04
C LEU A 525 -0.23 -4.93 -3.14
N SER A 526 -0.46 -6.08 -3.74
CA SER A 526 -0.24 -7.38 -3.09
C SER A 526 1.25 -7.59 -2.78
N GLY A 527 1.55 -8.49 -1.85
CA GLY A 527 2.94 -8.82 -1.52
C GLY A 527 3.75 -9.27 -2.74
N GLY A 528 3.17 -10.12 -3.59
CA GLY A 528 3.81 -10.59 -4.82
C GLY A 528 4.01 -9.50 -5.88
N GLU A 529 3.03 -8.58 -6.08
CA GLU A 529 3.19 -7.43 -6.98
C GLU A 529 4.35 -6.52 -6.52
N ALA A 530 4.40 -6.18 -5.23
CA ALA A 530 5.47 -5.35 -4.68
C ALA A 530 6.85 -6.01 -4.81
N GLN A 531 6.95 -7.32 -4.61
CA GLN A 531 8.18 -8.09 -4.77
C GLN A 531 8.65 -8.08 -6.24
N ARG A 532 7.75 -8.32 -7.20
CA ARG A 532 8.07 -8.30 -8.63
C ARG A 532 8.48 -6.91 -9.12
N ILE A 533 7.87 -5.83 -8.59
CA ILE A 533 8.32 -4.45 -8.88
C ILE A 533 9.77 -4.26 -8.44
N ARG A 534 10.15 -4.74 -7.25
CA ARG A 534 11.56 -4.67 -6.81
C ARG A 534 12.46 -5.51 -7.68
N LEU A 535 12.04 -6.71 -8.06
CA LEU A 535 12.79 -7.57 -8.98
C LEU A 535 13.05 -6.84 -10.31
N ALA A 536 12.00 -6.26 -10.93
CA ALA A 536 12.13 -5.47 -12.16
C ALA A 536 13.12 -4.29 -12.01
N THR A 537 13.05 -3.59 -10.86
CA THR A 537 13.96 -2.47 -10.56
C THR A 537 15.41 -2.93 -10.44
N GLN A 538 15.67 -4.09 -9.81
CA GLN A 538 17.02 -4.66 -9.67
C GLN A 538 17.60 -5.14 -11.00
N ILE A 539 16.78 -5.75 -11.85
CA ILE A 539 17.20 -6.13 -13.22
C ILE A 539 17.61 -4.90 -14.00
N GLY A 540 16.82 -3.83 -13.91
CA GLY A 540 17.10 -2.55 -14.55
C GLY A 540 18.39 -1.87 -14.09
N SER A 541 18.95 -2.26 -12.93
CA SER A 541 20.24 -1.76 -12.45
C SER A 541 21.45 -2.35 -13.20
N GLY A 542 21.29 -3.48 -13.90
CA GLY A 542 22.34 -4.14 -14.67
C GLY A 542 23.52 -4.63 -13.84
N LEU A 543 23.35 -4.84 -12.53
CA LEU A 543 24.41 -5.26 -11.63
C LEU A 543 24.88 -6.68 -11.98
N GLN A 544 26.19 -6.91 -11.88
CA GLN A 544 26.86 -8.19 -12.17
C GLN A 544 27.67 -8.65 -10.95
N GLY A 545 27.82 -9.96 -10.79
CA GLY A 545 28.58 -10.55 -9.71
C GLY A 545 27.93 -10.43 -8.34
N VAL A 546 26.62 -10.21 -8.27
CA VAL A 546 25.82 -10.04 -7.04
C VAL A 546 25.15 -11.35 -6.66
N LEU A 547 24.95 -11.56 -5.37
CA LEU A 547 24.10 -12.62 -4.82
C LEU A 547 22.70 -12.08 -4.58
N TYR A 548 21.72 -12.48 -5.40
CA TYR A 548 20.31 -12.19 -5.16
C TYR A 548 19.69 -13.30 -4.34
N VAL A 549 18.98 -12.93 -3.26
CA VAL A 549 18.23 -13.87 -2.42
C VAL A 549 16.75 -13.49 -2.47
N LEU A 550 15.92 -14.38 -3.02
CA LEU A 550 14.49 -14.16 -3.22
C LEU A 550 13.65 -15.10 -2.36
N ASP A 551 12.53 -14.58 -1.81
CA ASP A 551 11.58 -15.34 -1.00
C ASP A 551 10.29 -15.58 -1.80
N GLU A 552 10.06 -16.79 -2.26
CA GLU A 552 8.84 -17.24 -2.94
C GLU A 552 8.32 -16.26 -4.02
N PRO A 553 9.11 -15.94 -5.05
CA PRO A 553 8.71 -14.93 -6.04
C PRO A 553 7.53 -15.36 -6.95
N SER A 554 7.17 -16.64 -6.99
CA SER A 554 6.02 -17.17 -7.76
C SER A 554 4.66 -16.94 -7.10
N ILE A 555 4.62 -16.36 -5.87
CA ILE A 555 3.38 -16.17 -5.12
C ILE A 555 2.36 -15.31 -5.88
N GLY A 556 1.10 -15.80 -5.90
CA GLY A 556 -0.02 -15.10 -6.53
C GLY A 556 0.07 -15.03 -8.06
N LEU A 557 0.94 -15.83 -8.67
CA LEU A 557 1.04 -15.96 -10.13
C LEU A 557 0.16 -17.08 -10.67
N HIS A 558 -0.51 -16.76 -11.78
CA HIS A 558 -1.06 -17.79 -12.64
C HIS A 558 0.08 -18.50 -13.36
N GLN A 559 -0.09 -19.79 -13.71
CA GLN A 559 0.94 -20.60 -14.34
C GLN A 559 1.54 -19.93 -15.60
N ARG A 560 0.71 -19.26 -16.40
CA ARG A 560 1.15 -18.49 -17.58
C ARG A 560 2.17 -17.39 -17.26
N ASP A 561 1.98 -16.71 -16.10
CA ASP A 561 2.85 -15.61 -15.69
C ASP A 561 4.13 -16.13 -15.01
N ASN A 562 4.10 -17.37 -14.47
CA ASN A 562 5.26 -18.03 -13.86
C ASN A 562 6.36 -18.30 -14.89
N ASP A 563 6.02 -18.66 -16.13
CA ASP A 563 6.99 -18.84 -17.22
C ASP A 563 7.81 -17.56 -17.48
N LYS A 564 7.16 -16.38 -17.42
CA LYS A 564 7.83 -15.07 -17.56
C LYS A 564 8.80 -14.82 -16.42
N LEU A 565 8.37 -15.12 -15.18
CA LEU A 565 9.22 -14.99 -14.00
C LEU A 565 10.46 -15.89 -14.10
N ILE A 566 10.30 -17.16 -14.47
CA ILE A 566 11.42 -18.09 -14.64
C ILE A 566 12.40 -17.59 -15.71
N ALA A 567 11.91 -17.09 -16.85
CA ALA A 567 12.75 -16.49 -17.88
C ALA A 567 13.55 -15.28 -17.34
N THR A 568 12.91 -14.46 -16.51
CA THR A 568 13.52 -13.30 -15.85
C THR A 568 14.62 -13.70 -14.85
N LEU A 569 14.39 -14.73 -14.03
CA LEU A 569 15.39 -15.25 -13.09
C LEU A 569 16.61 -15.84 -13.83
N LYS A 570 16.37 -16.53 -14.95
CA LYS A 570 17.43 -17.02 -15.84
C LYS A 570 18.22 -15.87 -16.46
N HIS A 571 17.56 -14.80 -16.88
CA HIS A 571 18.23 -13.60 -17.39
C HIS A 571 19.15 -12.97 -16.33
N LEU A 572 18.68 -12.82 -15.07
CA LEU A 572 19.53 -12.36 -13.96
C LEU A 572 20.77 -13.24 -13.77
N ARG A 573 20.61 -14.56 -13.81
CA ARG A 573 21.74 -15.52 -13.75
C ARG A 573 22.70 -15.29 -14.90
N ASP A 574 22.20 -15.12 -16.12
CA ASP A 574 23.00 -14.97 -17.34
C ASP A 574 23.87 -13.70 -17.34
N LEU A 575 23.47 -12.69 -16.56
CA LEU A 575 24.30 -11.52 -16.21
C LEU A 575 25.45 -11.82 -15.23
N LYS A 576 25.79 -13.10 -15.00
CA LYS A 576 26.82 -13.55 -14.04
C LYS A 576 26.49 -13.24 -12.58
N ASN A 577 25.24 -13.31 -12.21
CA ASN A 577 24.79 -13.25 -10.83
C ASN A 577 24.49 -14.64 -10.27
N THR A 578 24.66 -14.81 -8.98
CA THR A 578 24.14 -15.98 -8.25
C THR A 578 22.74 -15.66 -7.79
N VAL A 579 21.75 -16.46 -8.20
CA VAL A 579 20.34 -16.24 -7.85
C VAL A 579 19.89 -17.37 -6.94
N LEU A 580 19.72 -17.06 -5.65
CA LEU A 580 19.30 -17.99 -4.61
C LEU A 580 17.82 -17.77 -4.32
N VAL A 581 16.96 -18.75 -4.58
CA VAL A 581 15.50 -18.61 -4.45
C VAL A 581 14.97 -19.63 -3.44
N VAL A 582 14.23 -19.19 -2.45
CA VAL A 582 13.41 -20.07 -1.62
C VAL A 582 12.09 -20.27 -2.35
N GLU A 583 11.77 -21.53 -2.72
CA GLU A 583 10.61 -21.79 -3.58
C GLU A 583 9.93 -23.15 -3.31
N HIS A 584 8.65 -23.20 -3.68
CA HIS A 584 7.80 -24.39 -3.59
C HIS A 584 7.12 -24.74 -4.93
N ASP A 585 7.24 -23.88 -5.93
CA ASP A 585 6.67 -24.09 -7.26
C ASP A 585 7.45 -25.16 -8.04
N GLU A 586 6.72 -26.14 -8.57
CA GLU A 586 7.32 -27.30 -9.26
C GLU A 586 8.06 -26.87 -10.54
N ASP A 587 7.52 -25.93 -11.32
CA ASP A 587 8.13 -25.47 -12.56
C ASP A 587 9.41 -24.70 -12.31
N THR A 588 9.43 -23.86 -11.28
CA THR A 588 10.64 -23.13 -10.86
C THR A 588 11.73 -24.10 -10.40
N MET A 589 11.37 -25.12 -9.60
CA MET A 589 12.30 -26.15 -9.14
C MET A 589 12.90 -26.94 -10.30
N LEU A 590 12.08 -27.38 -11.26
CA LEU A 590 12.52 -28.16 -12.45
C LEU A 590 13.39 -27.33 -13.40
N ASN A 591 13.21 -26.02 -13.43
CA ASN A 591 13.97 -25.09 -14.28
C ASN A 591 15.23 -24.54 -13.61
N SER A 592 15.53 -24.91 -12.36
CA SER A 592 16.73 -24.49 -11.63
C SER A 592 17.99 -25.22 -12.12
N ASP A 593 19.15 -24.58 -11.97
CA ASP A 593 20.45 -25.23 -12.26
C ASP A 593 20.89 -26.13 -11.10
N TYR A 594 20.45 -25.80 -9.88
CA TYR A 594 20.80 -26.53 -8.67
C TYR A 594 19.66 -26.44 -7.63
N LEU A 595 19.32 -27.56 -7.01
CA LEU A 595 18.23 -27.66 -6.04
C LEU A 595 18.77 -28.17 -4.70
N ILE A 596 18.37 -27.53 -3.61
CA ILE A 596 18.71 -27.88 -2.24
C ILE A 596 17.42 -28.18 -1.48
N ASP A 597 17.25 -29.43 -1.00
CA ASP A 597 16.10 -29.86 -0.21
C ASP A 597 16.45 -29.90 1.27
N ILE A 598 15.74 -29.12 2.09
CA ILE A 598 15.94 -29.01 3.54
C ILE A 598 14.81 -29.73 4.27
N GLY A 599 15.18 -30.64 5.13
CA GLY A 599 14.24 -31.46 5.90
C GLY A 599 14.91 -32.24 7.02
N PRO A 600 14.45 -33.52 7.26
CA PRO A 600 13.30 -34.20 6.62
C PRO A 600 11.93 -33.74 7.18
N GLY A 601 11.89 -32.96 8.25
CA GLY A 601 10.67 -32.47 8.91
C GLY A 601 10.72 -30.97 9.18
N ALA A 602 9.80 -30.49 10.03
CA ALA A 602 9.73 -29.10 10.47
C ALA A 602 10.27 -28.94 11.91
N GLY A 603 10.68 -27.72 12.27
CA GLY A 603 11.17 -27.35 13.59
C GLY A 603 12.38 -28.17 14.04
N SER A 604 12.29 -28.81 15.21
CA SER A 604 13.38 -29.64 15.76
C SER A 604 13.74 -30.88 14.92
N ARG A 605 12.79 -31.34 14.08
CA ARG A 605 12.99 -32.46 13.15
C ARG A 605 13.50 -32.05 11.78
N GLY A 606 13.65 -30.74 11.55
CA GLY A 606 14.22 -30.14 10.34
C GLY A 606 15.67 -29.74 10.52
N GLY A 607 16.15 -28.85 9.65
CA GLY A 607 17.44 -28.21 9.72
C GLY A 607 18.61 -29.00 9.13
N HIS A 608 18.35 -30.07 8.38
CA HIS A 608 19.34 -30.85 7.65
C HIS A 608 19.19 -30.65 6.15
N VAL A 609 20.29 -30.71 5.40
CA VAL A 609 20.25 -30.88 3.95
C VAL A 609 19.97 -32.36 3.65
N VAL A 610 18.80 -32.65 3.10
CA VAL A 610 18.37 -34.01 2.73
C VAL A 610 18.97 -34.41 1.40
N ALA A 611 18.99 -33.48 0.45
CA ALA A 611 19.55 -33.67 -0.87
C ALA A 611 20.00 -32.34 -1.48
N ALA A 612 21.07 -32.35 -2.27
CA ALA A 612 21.57 -31.19 -3.00
C ALA A 612 22.18 -31.68 -4.32
N GLY A 613 21.82 -31.07 -5.45
CA GLY A 613 22.26 -31.48 -6.78
C GLY A 613 21.39 -30.87 -7.89
N ILE A 614 21.48 -31.38 -9.11
CA ILE A 614 20.57 -31.00 -10.21
C ILE A 614 19.18 -31.61 -9.96
N PRO A 615 18.07 -30.99 -10.46
CA PRO A 615 16.71 -31.51 -10.24
C PRO A 615 16.54 -32.98 -10.54
N ALA A 616 17.19 -33.50 -11.60
CA ALA A 616 17.13 -34.92 -12.01
C ALA A 616 17.70 -35.87 -10.94
N GLU A 617 18.74 -35.44 -10.18
CA GLU A 617 19.33 -36.23 -9.09
C GLU A 617 18.42 -36.24 -7.87
N ILE A 618 17.80 -35.09 -7.57
CA ILE A 618 16.83 -34.98 -6.45
C ILE A 618 15.60 -35.86 -6.67
N MET A 619 15.09 -35.94 -7.92
CA MET A 619 13.96 -36.81 -8.31
C MET A 619 14.25 -38.30 -8.08
N GLN A 620 15.52 -38.71 -8.10
CA GLN A 620 15.93 -40.10 -7.86
C GLN A 620 16.14 -40.41 -6.37
N ASN A 621 16.27 -39.35 -5.51
CA ASN A 621 16.51 -39.54 -4.09
C ASN A 621 15.21 -39.88 -3.33
N GLU A 622 15.10 -41.13 -2.86
CA GLU A 622 13.91 -41.58 -2.11
C GLU A 622 13.76 -40.97 -0.71
N GLN A 623 14.79 -40.34 -0.15
CA GLN A 623 14.73 -39.63 1.12
C GLN A 623 14.21 -38.20 0.94
N SER A 624 14.25 -37.64 -0.25
CA SER A 624 13.75 -36.32 -0.56
C SER A 624 12.24 -36.38 -0.81
N LEU A 625 11.48 -35.75 0.09
CA LEU A 625 10.03 -35.62 -0.08
C LEU A 625 9.69 -34.78 -1.32
N THR A 626 10.45 -33.73 -1.56
CA THR A 626 10.37 -32.90 -2.78
C THR A 626 10.62 -33.75 -4.02
N GLY A 627 11.68 -34.59 -4.03
CA GLY A 627 12.01 -35.48 -5.13
C GLY A 627 10.91 -36.49 -5.44
N LEU A 628 10.24 -37.02 -4.41
CA LEU A 628 9.10 -37.92 -4.56
C LEU A 628 7.89 -37.25 -5.23
N TYR A 629 7.62 -35.95 -4.96
CA TYR A 629 6.55 -35.20 -5.63
C TYR A 629 6.96 -34.83 -7.06
N LEU A 630 8.15 -34.29 -7.30
CA LEU A 630 8.64 -33.94 -8.63
C LEU A 630 8.72 -35.13 -9.58
N SER A 631 9.08 -36.36 -9.07
CA SER A 631 9.10 -37.56 -9.86
C SER A 631 7.71 -38.20 -10.08
N GLY A 632 6.66 -37.64 -9.47
CA GLY A 632 5.29 -38.18 -9.54
C GLY A 632 5.06 -39.46 -8.74
N LYS A 633 6.05 -39.96 -7.95
CA LYS A 633 5.86 -41.10 -7.04
C LYS A 633 4.84 -40.76 -5.94
N ASN A 634 4.84 -39.52 -5.44
CA ASN A 634 3.80 -38.97 -4.57
C ASN A 634 2.92 -38.01 -5.37
N LYS A 635 1.60 -38.10 -5.19
CA LYS A 635 0.63 -37.23 -5.88
C LYS A 635 -0.50 -36.78 -4.95
N ILE A 636 -1.06 -35.60 -5.23
CA ILE A 636 -2.37 -35.19 -4.69
C ILE A 636 -3.43 -35.74 -5.64
N GLY A 637 -4.21 -36.70 -5.15
CA GLY A 637 -5.23 -37.39 -5.96
C GLY A 637 -6.41 -36.49 -6.31
N ILE A 638 -7.05 -36.77 -7.44
CA ILE A 638 -8.32 -36.16 -7.84
C ILE A 638 -9.44 -36.79 -7.01
N PRO A 639 -10.42 -36.02 -6.50
CA PRO A 639 -11.56 -36.59 -5.79
C PRO A 639 -12.34 -37.59 -6.67
N LYS A 640 -12.57 -38.80 -6.14
CA LYS A 640 -13.33 -39.85 -6.87
C LYS A 640 -14.78 -39.42 -7.16
N LYS A 641 -15.37 -38.57 -6.34
CA LYS A 641 -16.72 -38.02 -6.48
C LYS A 641 -16.70 -36.56 -6.01
N ARG A 642 -17.14 -35.64 -6.86
CA ARG A 642 -17.33 -34.24 -6.48
C ARG A 642 -18.71 -34.01 -5.87
N ARG A 643 -18.80 -33.08 -4.92
CA ARG A 643 -20.08 -32.60 -4.42
C ARG A 643 -20.80 -31.88 -5.55
N GLN A 644 -22.11 -32.13 -5.69
CA GLN A 644 -22.92 -31.47 -6.71
C GLN A 644 -23.61 -30.25 -6.13
N PRO A 645 -23.64 -29.11 -6.85
CA PRO A 645 -24.44 -27.96 -6.51
C PRO A 645 -25.92 -28.36 -6.32
N LYS A 646 -26.55 -27.87 -5.26
CA LYS A 646 -27.98 -28.12 -5.03
C LYS A 646 -28.80 -27.06 -5.77
N PRO A 647 -29.73 -27.42 -6.69
CA PRO A 647 -30.55 -26.44 -7.41
C PRO A 647 -31.24 -25.47 -6.45
N GLY A 648 -31.17 -24.16 -6.76
CA GLY A 648 -31.79 -23.10 -5.94
C GLY A 648 -31.06 -22.79 -4.63
N LYS A 649 -29.89 -23.37 -4.37
CA LYS A 649 -29.01 -23.02 -3.24
C LYS A 649 -27.72 -22.41 -3.77
N GLU A 650 -27.76 -21.15 -4.04
CA GLU A 650 -26.62 -20.37 -4.55
C GLU A 650 -26.65 -18.95 -4.01
N LEU A 651 -25.49 -18.31 -4.00
CA LEU A 651 -25.37 -16.86 -3.89
C LEU A 651 -25.16 -16.31 -5.29
N VAL A 652 -25.92 -15.29 -5.66
CA VAL A 652 -25.80 -14.65 -6.97
C VAL A 652 -25.44 -13.19 -6.76
N ILE A 653 -24.26 -12.79 -7.23
CA ILE A 653 -23.89 -11.38 -7.33
C ILE A 653 -24.40 -10.89 -8.67
N VAL A 654 -25.20 -9.82 -8.68
CA VAL A 654 -25.79 -9.22 -9.87
C VAL A 654 -25.14 -7.88 -10.14
N GLY A 655 -24.64 -7.66 -11.35
CA GLY A 655 -24.13 -6.39 -11.83
C GLY A 655 -22.86 -5.91 -11.11
N ALA A 656 -21.91 -6.79 -10.85
CA ALA A 656 -20.61 -6.43 -10.27
C ALA A 656 -19.80 -5.55 -11.23
N ARG A 657 -19.41 -4.33 -10.78
CA ARG A 657 -18.73 -3.34 -11.63
C ARG A 657 -17.65 -2.53 -10.89
N GLU A 658 -17.23 -2.99 -9.73
CA GLU A 658 -16.11 -2.37 -9.00
C GLU A 658 -14.78 -2.59 -9.74
N ASN A 659 -13.90 -1.59 -9.74
CA ASN A 659 -12.60 -1.61 -10.39
C ASN A 659 -12.69 -2.02 -11.88
N ASN A 660 -12.07 -3.13 -12.26
CA ASN A 660 -12.04 -3.61 -13.64
C ASN A 660 -13.21 -4.55 -14.02
N LEU A 661 -14.14 -4.85 -13.10
CA LEU A 661 -15.28 -5.75 -13.39
C LEU A 661 -16.26 -5.14 -14.39
N LYS A 662 -16.68 -5.92 -15.38
CA LYS A 662 -17.45 -5.50 -16.55
C LYS A 662 -18.96 -5.71 -16.40
N ASN A 663 -19.54 -5.29 -15.25
CA ASN A 663 -20.98 -5.44 -14.95
C ASN A 663 -21.43 -6.91 -15.09
N ILE A 664 -20.74 -7.80 -14.38
CA ILE A 664 -20.93 -9.25 -14.49
C ILE A 664 -21.90 -9.79 -13.44
N ASP A 665 -22.60 -10.87 -13.79
CA ASP A 665 -23.37 -11.70 -12.87
C ASP A 665 -22.57 -12.97 -12.56
N VAL A 666 -22.47 -13.35 -11.28
CA VAL A 666 -21.65 -14.49 -10.84
C VAL A 666 -22.40 -15.36 -9.86
N HIS A 667 -22.39 -16.70 -10.10
CA HIS A 667 -23.06 -17.69 -9.33
C HIS A 667 -22.11 -18.49 -8.42
N PHE A 668 -22.34 -18.46 -7.12
CA PHE A 668 -21.59 -19.23 -6.13
C PHE A 668 -22.47 -20.33 -5.53
N PRO A 669 -22.33 -21.60 -5.94
CA PRO A 669 -23.13 -22.70 -5.40
C PRO A 669 -22.79 -22.94 -3.93
N LEU A 670 -23.81 -23.18 -3.09
CA LEU A 670 -23.66 -23.41 -1.67
C LEU A 670 -23.46 -24.90 -1.32
N GLY A 671 -22.71 -25.16 -0.23
CA GLY A 671 -22.39 -26.50 0.28
C GLY A 671 -21.32 -27.24 -0.51
N VAL A 672 -20.54 -26.51 -1.31
CA VAL A 672 -19.42 -27.05 -2.13
C VAL A 672 -18.17 -26.21 -1.94
N MET A 673 -17.03 -26.71 -2.42
CA MET A 673 -15.76 -25.97 -2.51
C MET A 673 -15.65 -25.33 -3.89
N THR A 674 -15.84 -24.01 -3.95
CA THR A 674 -15.69 -23.21 -5.17
C THR A 674 -14.31 -22.55 -5.18
N VAL A 675 -13.56 -22.68 -6.28
CA VAL A 675 -12.29 -21.98 -6.50
C VAL A 675 -12.49 -20.88 -7.54
N VAL A 676 -12.12 -19.66 -7.22
CA VAL A 676 -12.04 -18.53 -8.14
C VAL A 676 -10.61 -18.43 -8.66
N SER A 677 -10.43 -18.77 -9.92
CA SER A 677 -9.15 -18.80 -10.63
C SER A 677 -9.09 -17.73 -11.73
N GLY A 678 -7.96 -17.65 -12.43
CA GLY A 678 -7.73 -16.73 -13.55
C GLY A 678 -6.40 -16.01 -13.45
N VAL A 679 -6.02 -15.31 -14.51
CA VAL A 679 -4.73 -14.59 -14.60
C VAL A 679 -4.59 -13.50 -13.52
N SER A 680 -3.35 -13.09 -13.26
CA SER A 680 -3.09 -11.98 -12.31
C SER A 680 -3.77 -10.70 -12.78
N GLY A 681 -4.42 -9.96 -11.86
CA GLY A 681 -5.16 -8.73 -12.20
C GLY A 681 -6.51 -8.91 -12.87
N SER A 682 -7.04 -10.16 -13.03
CA SER A 682 -8.35 -10.40 -13.68
C SER A 682 -9.59 -9.99 -12.87
N GLY A 683 -9.44 -9.49 -11.64
CA GLY A 683 -10.55 -8.99 -10.80
C GLY A 683 -11.03 -9.98 -9.72
N LYS A 684 -10.32 -11.11 -9.48
CA LYS A 684 -10.69 -12.12 -8.46
C LYS A 684 -10.88 -11.54 -7.06
N SER A 685 -9.91 -10.77 -6.57
CA SER A 685 -9.96 -10.18 -5.22
C SER A 685 -11.03 -9.10 -5.12
N THR A 686 -11.27 -8.35 -6.19
CA THR A 686 -12.37 -7.38 -6.27
C THR A 686 -13.73 -8.08 -6.14
N LEU A 687 -13.94 -9.15 -6.88
CA LEU A 687 -15.19 -9.92 -6.84
C LEU A 687 -15.43 -10.55 -5.46
N VAL A 688 -14.41 -11.24 -4.92
CA VAL A 688 -14.56 -12.06 -3.71
C VAL A 688 -14.37 -11.26 -2.42
N ASN A 689 -13.30 -10.44 -2.33
CA ASN A 689 -12.98 -9.72 -1.09
C ASN A 689 -13.72 -8.39 -0.99
N GLU A 690 -13.73 -7.57 -2.07
CA GLU A 690 -14.29 -6.23 -2.01
C GLU A 690 -15.82 -6.22 -2.14
N ILE A 691 -16.39 -7.09 -2.98
CA ILE A 691 -17.85 -7.16 -3.14
C ILE A 691 -18.45 -8.23 -2.21
N LEU A 692 -18.17 -9.52 -2.44
CA LEU A 692 -18.84 -10.61 -1.73
C LEU A 692 -18.58 -10.59 -0.21
N ALA A 693 -17.31 -10.54 0.20
CA ALA A 693 -16.95 -10.57 1.61
C ALA A 693 -17.46 -9.33 2.36
N ASN A 694 -17.25 -8.13 1.81
CA ASN A 694 -17.65 -6.90 2.48
C ASN A 694 -19.18 -6.78 2.63
N GLU A 695 -19.96 -7.16 1.62
CA GLU A 695 -21.42 -7.15 1.69
C GLU A 695 -21.93 -8.17 2.73
N LEU A 696 -21.40 -9.39 2.74
CA LEU A 696 -21.79 -10.39 3.72
C LEU A 696 -21.39 -10.01 5.15
N LEU A 697 -20.22 -9.42 5.35
CA LEU A 697 -19.79 -8.90 6.65
C LEU A 697 -20.70 -7.76 7.13
N ALA A 698 -21.08 -6.86 6.23
CA ALA A 698 -21.99 -5.76 6.55
C ALA A 698 -23.37 -6.29 6.96
N ARG A 699 -23.96 -7.23 6.20
CA ARG A 699 -25.31 -7.77 6.47
C ARG A 699 -25.38 -8.77 7.62
N LEU A 700 -24.48 -9.75 7.65
CA LEU A 700 -24.53 -10.83 8.65
C LEU A 700 -23.89 -10.43 9.98
N HIS A 701 -22.83 -9.61 9.96
CA HIS A 701 -22.08 -9.23 11.16
C HIS A 701 -22.22 -7.78 11.57
N ARG A 702 -23.00 -6.97 10.83
CA ARG A 702 -23.14 -5.52 11.03
C ARG A 702 -21.79 -4.80 11.04
N ALA A 703 -20.82 -5.30 10.25
CA ALA A 703 -19.52 -4.68 10.10
C ALA A 703 -19.68 -3.35 9.34
N GLN A 704 -18.79 -2.41 9.61
CA GLN A 704 -18.78 -1.10 8.93
C GLN A 704 -17.96 -1.15 7.62
N THR A 705 -17.98 -2.28 6.93
CA THR A 705 -17.35 -2.45 5.62
C THR A 705 -18.25 -1.85 4.53
N VAL A 706 -17.61 -1.29 3.50
CA VAL A 706 -18.30 -0.81 2.30
C VAL A 706 -18.06 -1.85 1.23
N PRO A 707 -19.11 -2.45 0.69
CA PRO A 707 -18.98 -3.34 -0.46
C PRO A 707 -18.63 -2.54 -1.71
N GLY A 708 -17.88 -3.16 -2.62
CA GLY A 708 -17.62 -2.61 -3.96
C GLY A 708 -18.92 -2.46 -4.77
N GLU A 709 -18.86 -1.71 -5.87
CA GLU A 709 -20.04 -1.41 -6.69
C GLU A 709 -20.66 -2.66 -7.31
N HIS A 710 -21.92 -2.90 -6.99
CA HIS A 710 -22.77 -3.97 -7.54
C HIS A 710 -24.26 -3.59 -7.41
N VAL A 711 -25.14 -4.32 -8.08
CA VAL A 711 -26.58 -4.05 -7.99
C VAL A 711 -27.19 -4.68 -6.75
N ARG A 712 -26.98 -5.99 -6.53
CA ARG A 712 -27.48 -6.73 -5.37
C ARG A 712 -26.79 -8.08 -5.24
N ILE A 713 -26.93 -8.72 -4.08
CA ILE A 713 -26.56 -10.13 -3.85
C ILE A 713 -27.79 -10.87 -3.37
N ASP A 714 -28.19 -11.91 -4.12
CA ASP A 714 -29.31 -12.76 -3.79
C ASP A 714 -28.86 -14.04 -3.07
N GLY A 715 -29.70 -14.67 -2.25
CA GLY A 715 -29.42 -15.95 -1.57
C GLY A 715 -28.73 -15.83 -0.20
N ILE A 716 -28.51 -14.63 0.33
CA ILE A 716 -27.84 -14.39 1.62
C ILE A 716 -28.57 -15.06 2.81
N GLU A 717 -29.89 -15.18 2.71
CA GLU A 717 -30.74 -15.83 3.72
C GLU A 717 -30.41 -17.32 3.97
N ASN A 718 -29.68 -17.95 3.06
CA ASN A 718 -29.20 -19.32 3.22
C ASN A 718 -27.97 -19.44 4.14
N LEU A 719 -27.38 -18.32 4.52
CA LEU A 719 -26.16 -18.25 5.35
C LEU A 719 -26.48 -17.66 6.73
N ASP A 720 -25.79 -18.14 7.74
CA ASP A 720 -25.83 -17.59 9.10
C ASP A 720 -24.55 -16.82 9.46
N LYS A 721 -23.44 -17.10 8.77
CA LYS A 721 -22.13 -16.54 9.10
C LYS A 721 -21.21 -16.50 7.87
N CYS A 722 -20.40 -15.44 7.78
CA CYS A 722 -19.29 -15.31 6.84
C CYS A 722 -17.97 -15.19 7.61
N ILE A 723 -16.96 -15.96 7.23
CA ILE A 723 -15.62 -15.93 7.83
C ILE A 723 -14.59 -15.75 6.73
N VAL A 724 -13.87 -14.61 6.80
CA VAL A 724 -12.78 -14.31 5.89
C VAL A 724 -11.45 -14.72 6.54
N ILE A 725 -10.67 -15.53 5.84
CA ILE A 725 -9.37 -16.04 6.28
C ILE A 725 -8.32 -15.56 5.27
N ASP A 726 -7.71 -14.45 5.61
CA ASP A 726 -6.65 -13.78 4.85
C ASP A 726 -5.26 -14.02 5.48
N GLN A 727 -4.22 -13.54 4.82
CA GLN A 727 -2.82 -13.64 5.28
C GLN A 727 -2.44 -12.58 6.34
N SER A 728 -3.38 -11.76 6.80
CA SER A 728 -3.11 -10.76 7.83
C SER A 728 -2.67 -11.40 9.15
N PRO A 729 -1.78 -10.76 9.92
CA PRO A 729 -1.31 -11.28 11.20
C PRO A 729 -2.46 -11.55 12.18
N ILE A 730 -2.33 -12.59 13.02
CA ILE A 730 -3.30 -12.91 14.09
C ILE A 730 -3.31 -11.89 15.23
N GLY A 731 -2.48 -10.88 15.16
CA GLY A 731 -2.42 -9.75 16.08
C GLY A 731 -1.26 -8.82 15.75
N ARG A 732 -1.37 -7.55 16.18
CA ARG A 732 -0.41 -6.49 15.86
C ARG A 732 0.61 -6.20 16.97
N THR A 733 0.55 -6.92 18.09
CA THR A 733 1.42 -6.68 19.26
C THR A 733 2.19 -7.95 19.61
N PRO A 734 3.36 -7.84 20.27
CA PRO A 734 4.13 -8.98 20.76
C PRO A 734 3.38 -9.87 21.76
N ARG A 735 2.27 -9.38 22.35
CA ARG A 735 1.39 -10.12 23.27
C ARG A 735 0.46 -11.08 22.57
N SER A 736 0.14 -10.83 21.30
CA SER A 736 -0.68 -11.77 20.51
C SER A 736 0.16 -13.00 20.16
N ASN A 737 -0.38 -14.19 20.39
CA ASN A 737 0.30 -15.45 20.13
C ASN A 737 -0.73 -16.56 19.85
N PRO A 738 -0.33 -17.77 19.37
CA PRO A 738 -1.23 -18.86 19.08
C PRO A 738 -2.11 -19.26 20.26
N ALA A 739 -1.55 -19.31 21.48
CA ALA A 739 -2.29 -19.71 22.67
C ALA A 739 -3.44 -18.75 23.00
N THR A 740 -3.23 -17.43 22.82
CA THR A 740 -4.27 -16.43 23.07
C THR A 740 -5.32 -16.39 21.95
N TYR A 741 -4.89 -16.51 20.69
CA TYR A 741 -5.79 -16.43 19.54
C TYR A 741 -6.76 -17.62 19.46
N THR A 742 -6.29 -18.84 19.68
CA THR A 742 -7.13 -20.05 19.71
C THR A 742 -7.94 -20.19 21.00
N GLY A 743 -7.68 -19.34 21.99
CA GLY A 743 -8.31 -19.37 23.30
C GLY A 743 -7.91 -20.57 24.18
N VAL A 744 -6.84 -21.30 23.82
CA VAL A 744 -6.32 -22.41 24.67
C VAL A 744 -5.68 -21.86 25.94
N PHE A 745 -5.14 -20.64 25.90
CA PHE A 745 -4.48 -20.00 27.04
C PHE A 745 -5.42 -19.78 28.23
N THR A 746 -6.73 -19.66 28.02
CA THR A 746 -7.70 -19.54 29.12
C THR A 746 -7.72 -20.82 29.95
N ALA A 747 -7.82 -21.97 29.32
CA ALA A 747 -7.80 -23.25 30.01
C ALA A 747 -6.45 -23.54 30.69
N ILE A 748 -5.33 -23.13 30.08
CA ILE A 748 -3.99 -23.24 30.70
C ILE A 748 -3.91 -22.38 31.97
N ARG A 749 -4.38 -21.14 31.95
CA ARG A 749 -4.38 -20.26 33.13
C ARG A 749 -5.29 -20.80 34.27
N GLU A 750 -6.42 -21.36 33.92
CA GLU A 750 -7.33 -22.04 34.90
C GLU A 750 -6.64 -23.25 35.53
N LEU A 751 -5.91 -24.03 34.73
CA LEU A 751 -5.14 -25.18 35.24
C LEU A 751 -4.04 -24.74 36.23
N PHE A 752 -3.32 -23.66 35.94
CA PHE A 752 -2.30 -23.13 36.86
C PHE A 752 -2.94 -22.53 38.12
N ALA A 753 -4.10 -21.91 38.03
CA ALA A 753 -4.83 -21.38 39.18
C ALA A 753 -5.35 -22.50 40.11
N ALA A 754 -5.62 -23.69 39.57
CA ALA A 754 -6.06 -24.88 40.32
C ALA A 754 -4.87 -25.68 40.92
N GLN A 755 -3.63 -25.23 40.82
CA GLN A 755 -2.52 -25.89 41.49
C GLN A 755 -2.53 -25.59 42.99
N PRO A 756 -2.16 -26.53 43.85
CA PRO A 756 -2.19 -26.37 45.32
C PRO A 756 -1.45 -25.12 45.80
N GLU A 757 -0.31 -24.86 45.24
CA GLU A 757 0.51 -23.70 45.55
C GLU A 757 -0.16 -22.36 45.16
N ALA A 758 -0.90 -22.31 44.07
CA ALA A 758 -1.70 -21.17 43.66
C ALA A 758 -2.91 -20.95 44.57
N GLU A 759 -3.59 -22.02 44.96
CA GLU A 759 -4.73 -21.98 45.88
C GLU A 759 -4.34 -21.48 47.28
N VAL A 760 -3.24 -22.00 47.87
CA VAL A 760 -2.69 -21.52 49.13
C VAL A 760 -2.38 -20.02 49.12
N ARG A 761 -1.87 -19.51 48.02
CA ARG A 761 -1.55 -18.07 47.81
C ARG A 761 -2.78 -17.24 47.37
N GLY A 762 -3.94 -17.82 47.15
CA GLY A 762 -5.14 -17.13 46.67
C GLY A 762 -5.02 -16.62 45.24
N TYR A 763 -4.17 -17.25 44.38
CA TYR A 763 -3.94 -16.82 43.01
C TYR A 763 -5.08 -17.29 42.11
N LYS A 764 -5.72 -16.33 41.41
CA LYS A 764 -6.77 -16.61 40.41
C LYS A 764 -6.15 -16.65 39.00
N ALA A 765 -6.88 -17.12 37.99
CA ALA A 765 -6.45 -17.22 36.60
C ALA A 765 -5.89 -15.91 36.01
N GLY A 766 -6.29 -14.73 36.55
CA GLY A 766 -5.75 -13.43 36.18
C GLY A 766 -4.26 -13.25 36.54
N ARG A 767 -3.78 -13.94 37.61
CA ARG A 767 -2.35 -13.90 38.03
C ARG A 767 -1.44 -14.52 36.99
N PHE A 768 -1.93 -15.48 36.23
CA PHE A 768 -1.22 -16.17 35.16
C PHE A 768 -1.44 -15.55 33.78
N SER A 769 -1.88 -14.27 33.72
CA SER A 769 -2.02 -13.51 32.49
C SER A 769 -0.90 -12.48 32.36
N PHE A 770 -0.15 -12.54 31.27
CA PHE A 770 0.86 -11.51 30.95
C PHE A 770 0.23 -10.17 30.50
N ASN A 771 -1.09 -10.09 30.32
CA ASN A 771 -1.80 -8.84 29.97
C ASN A 771 -2.30 -8.05 31.19
N VAL A 772 -2.39 -8.70 32.36
CA VAL A 772 -2.99 -8.14 33.57
C VAL A 772 -1.92 -7.81 34.61
N LYS A 773 -2.05 -6.65 35.28
CA LYS A 773 -1.18 -6.30 36.42
C LYS A 773 -1.26 -7.34 37.54
N GLY A 774 -0.14 -7.55 38.22
CA GLY A 774 0.00 -8.48 39.34
C GLY A 774 0.75 -9.75 39.01
N GLY A 775 0.65 -10.33 37.79
CA GLY A 775 1.41 -11.53 37.39
C GLY A 775 2.43 -11.26 36.30
N ARG A 776 2.27 -10.21 35.55
CA ARG A 776 3.20 -9.83 34.47
C ARG A 776 4.47 -9.15 34.98
N CYS A 777 5.53 -9.19 34.21
CA CYS A 777 6.69 -8.33 34.40
C CYS A 777 6.31 -6.87 34.14
N GLU A 778 6.48 -5.99 35.12
CA GLU A 778 6.07 -4.59 34.95
C GLU A 778 7.05 -3.78 34.11
N THR A 779 8.33 -4.19 33.99
CA THR A 779 9.34 -3.53 33.14
C THR A 779 8.98 -3.58 31.66
N CYS A 780 8.63 -4.78 31.15
CA CYS A 780 8.20 -4.96 29.75
C CYS A 780 6.66 -5.04 29.61
N GLN A 781 5.92 -4.86 30.71
CA GLN A 781 4.47 -4.96 30.77
C GLN A 781 3.87 -6.24 30.18
N GLY A 782 4.66 -7.34 30.19
CA GLY A 782 4.27 -8.64 29.67
C GLY A 782 4.65 -8.91 28.22
N ASP A 783 5.33 -8.00 27.53
CA ASP A 783 5.79 -8.18 26.15
C ASP A 783 6.96 -9.18 26.05
N GLY A 784 7.78 -9.28 27.12
CA GLY A 784 9.00 -10.06 27.12
C GLY A 784 10.17 -9.35 26.46
N VAL A 785 9.90 -8.29 25.70
CA VAL A 785 10.86 -7.46 24.99
C VAL A 785 10.59 -5.98 25.24
N ASN A 786 11.60 -5.15 25.16
CA ASN A 786 11.48 -3.69 25.17
C ASN A 786 11.61 -3.19 23.74
N LYS A 787 10.65 -2.40 23.29
CA LYS A 787 10.68 -1.73 22.01
C LYS A 787 11.54 -0.47 22.13
N ILE A 788 12.54 -0.33 21.28
CA ILE A 788 13.33 0.88 21.12
C ILE A 788 12.90 1.51 19.80
N GLU A 789 12.22 2.66 19.89
CA GLU A 789 11.77 3.40 18.70
C GLU A 789 12.94 4.14 18.08
N MET A 790 13.19 3.87 16.80
CA MET A 790 14.25 4.47 16.01
C MET A 790 13.61 5.40 14.98
N HIS A 791 13.76 6.71 15.11
CA HIS A 791 13.06 7.71 14.28
C HIS A 791 13.25 7.54 12.75
N PHE A 792 14.37 6.97 12.31
CA PHE A 792 14.71 6.82 10.89
C PHE A 792 14.96 5.36 10.46
N LEU A 793 14.93 4.42 11.39
CA LEU A 793 15.18 3.00 11.17
C LEU A 793 14.00 2.18 11.71
N PRO A 794 13.85 0.90 11.29
CA PRO A 794 12.88 0.01 11.90
C PRO A 794 13.08 -0.11 13.41
N ASP A 795 11.98 -0.20 14.16
CA ASP A 795 12.02 -0.38 15.61
C ASP A 795 12.82 -1.64 16.01
N VAL A 796 13.67 -1.51 17.00
CA VAL A 796 14.47 -2.62 17.55
C VAL A 796 13.80 -3.18 18.80
N TYR A 797 13.68 -4.52 18.85
CA TYR A 797 13.13 -5.24 20.00
C TYR A 797 14.25 -5.94 20.76
N VAL A 798 14.53 -5.48 21.98
CA VAL A 798 15.56 -6.06 22.86
C VAL A 798 14.91 -6.87 23.96
N THR A 799 15.46 -8.05 24.26
CA THR A 799 14.97 -8.90 25.37
C THR A 799 14.94 -8.12 26.69
N CYS A 800 13.83 -8.20 27.43
CA CYS A 800 13.66 -7.50 28.68
C CYS A 800 14.73 -7.92 29.69
N PRO A 801 15.54 -6.99 30.26
CA PRO A 801 16.63 -7.33 31.18
C PRO A 801 16.13 -7.86 32.53
N THR A 802 14.89 -7.59 32.93
CA THR A 802 14.32 -8.01 34.21
C THR A 802 13.74 -9.43 34.17
N CYS A 803 12.96 -9.75 33.11
CA CYS A 803 12.33 -11.08 33.03
C CYS A 803 13.02 -12.02 32.03
N HIS A 804 14.06 -11.56 31.34
CA HIS A 804 14.81 -12.34 30.34
C HIS A 804 13.90 -13.06 29.31
N GLY A 805 12.87 -12.35 28.83
CA GLY A 805 11.90 -12.89 27.88
C GLY A 805 10.74 -13.69 28.50
N LYS A 806 10.76 -13.99 29.80
CA LYS A 806 9.75 -14.84 30.47
C LYS A 806 8.36 -14.21 30.61
N ARG A 807 8.22 -12.87 30.43
CA ARG A 807 6.95 -12.11 30.46
C ARG A 807 6.29 -11.96 31.84
N TYR A 808 6.62 -12.77 32.83
CA TYR A 808 6.02 -12.84 34.17
C TYR A 808 6.95 -12.34 35.26
N ASN A 809 6.37 -12.00 36.41
CA ASN A 809 7.13 -11.76 37.62
C ASN A 809 7.53 -13.07 38.28
N ARG A 810 8.46 -13.01 39.26
CA ARG A 810 9.02 -14.20 39.93
C ARG A 810 7.95 -15.04 40.62
N GLU A 811 7.01 -14.40 41.30
CA GLU A 811 5.98 -15.11 42.10
C GLU A 811 5.03 -15.93 41.24
N ALA A 812 4.68 -15.48 40.04
CA ALA A 812 3.85 -16.24 39.09
C ALA A 812 4.61 -17.46 38.54
N LEU A 813 5.96 -17.35 38.37
CA LEU A 813 6.83 -18.42 37.87
C LEU A 813 7.13 -19.51 38.93
N GLU A 814 6.89 -19.25 40.21
CA GLU A 814 7.08 -20.22 41.26
C GLU A 814 6.02 -21.34 41.21
N VAL A 815 4.80 -21.06 40.71
CA VAL A 815 3.76 -22.05 40.54
C VAL A 815 4.07 -22.96 39.34
N LYS A 816 4.09 -24.26 39.57
CA LYS A 816 4.44 -25.27 38.56
C LYS A 816 3.37 -26.30 38.33
N TYR A 817 3.19 -26.76 37.10
CA TYR A 817 2.41 -27.92 36.71
C TYR A 817 3.35 -28.94 36.06
N LYS A 818 3.39 -30.18 36.52
CA LYS A 818 4.34 -31.24 36.09
C LYS A 818 5.82 -30.69 36.00
N GLY A 819 6.24 -29.84 36.97
CA GLY A 819 7.58 -29.29 37.06
C GLY A 819 7.88 -28.11 36.14
N LYS A 820 6.95 -27.67 35.28
CA LYS A 820 7.08 -26.56 34.37
C LYS A 820 6.32 -25.32 34.85
N ASP A 821 6.93 -24.16 34.77
CA ASP A 821 6.25 -22.87 34.99
C ASP A 821 5.44 -22.41 33.75
N ILE A 822 4.60 -21.39 33.90
CA ILE A 822 3.74 -20.93 32.80
C ILE A 822 4.56 -20.36 31.62
N SER A 823 5.75 -19.82 31.86
CA SER A 823 6.63 -19.34 30.79
C SER A 823 7.26 -20.51 30.03
N ASP A 824 7.63 -21.60 30.75
CA ASP A 824 8.13 -22.84 30.12
C ASP A 824 7.06 -23.41 29.19
N VAL A 825 5.79 -23.41 29.63
CA VAL A 825 4.65 -23.88 28.80
C VAL A 825 4.46 -23.03 27.54
N LEU A 826 4.58 -21.70 27.66
CA LEU A 826 4.50 -20.82 26.48
C LEU A 826 5.66 -21.02 25.51
N ASN A 827 6.81 -21.48 25.97
CA ASN A 827 7.98 -21.79 25.16
C ASN A 827 7.94 -23.18 24.52
N MET A 828 7.04 -24.07 24.94
CA MET A 828 6.81 -25.36 24.29
C MET A 828 6.33 -25.20 22.86
N THR A 829 6.78 -26.08 21.97
CA THR A 829 6.15 -26.28 20.66
C THR A 829 4.76 -26.88 20.82
N ILE A 830 3.93 -26.75 19.78
CA ILE A 830 2.58 -27.36 19.81
C ILE A 830 2.69 -28.89 19.97
N ASP A 831 3.68 -29.53 19.28
CA ASP A 831 3.91 -30.97 19.40
C ASP A 831 4.22 -31.38 20.87
N GLU A 832 5.18 -30.70 21.52
CA GLU A 832 5.50 -30.92 22.94
C GLU A 832 4.32 -30.64 23.87
N ALA A 833 3.54 -29.59 23.58
CA ALA A 833 2.40 -29.22 24.39
C ALA A 833 1.24 -30.25 24.28
N VAL A 834 1.02 -30.88 23.12
CA VAL A 834 0.05 -31.95 22.93
C VAL A 834 0.40 -33.15 23.83
N GLU A 835 1.67 -33.54 23.90
CA GLU A 835 2.16 -34.62 24.79
C GLU A 835 2.06 -34.21 26.25
N PHE A 836 2.50 -33.00 26.61
CA PHE A 836 2.49 -32.51 27.99
C PHE A 836 1.10 -32.44 28.62
N PHE A 837 0.09 -32.02 27.83
CA PHE A 837 -1.28 -31.89 28.26
C PHE A 837 -2.19 -33.09 27.88
N GLU A 838 -1.65 -34.26 27.53
CA GLU A 838 -2.37 -35.42 27.00
C GLU A 838 -3.66 -35.77 27.78
N ASN A 839 -3.63 -35.62 29.14
CA ASN A 839 -4.72 -35.92 30.03
C ASN A 839 -5.74 -34.78 30.24
N ILE A 840 -5.64 -33.67 29.48
CA ILE A 840 -6.52 -32.51 29.60
C ILE A 840 -7.23 -32.24 28.26
N PRO A 841 -8.40 -32.92 28.01
CA PRO A 841 -9.05 -32.86 26.68
C PRO A 841 -9.37 -31.47 26.17
N VAL A 842 -9.73 -30.53 27.06
CA VAL A 842 -10.07 -29.14 26.71
C VAL A 842 -8.88 -28.40 26.08
N ILE A 843 -7.66 -28.69 26.52
CA ILE A 843 -6.43 -28.15 25.99
C ILE A 843 -6.01 -28.91 24.74
N VAL A 844 -5.90 -30.22 24.84
CA VAL A 844 -5.40 -31.11 23.77
C VAL A 844 -6.22 -31.00 22.49
N ASN A 845 -7.54 -30.95 22.56
CA ASN A 845 -8.39 -30.87 21.38
C ASN A 845 -8.09 -29.59 20.54
N LYS A 846 -7.85 -28.46 21.21
CA LYS A 846 -7.47 -27.21 20.51
C LYS A 846 -6.03 -27.25 19.96
N LEU A 847 -5.11 -27.88 20.69
CA LEU A 847 -3.71 -28.02 20.22
C LEU A 847 -3.62 -28.96 19.03
N LYS A 848 -4.37 -30.06 19.02
CA LYS A 848 -4.43 -31.01 17.89
C LYS A 848 -4.91 -30.36 16.61
N THR A 849 -5.87 -29.42 16.65
CA THR A 849 -6.29 -28.72 15.44
C THR A 849 -5.16 -27.86 14.85
N ILE A 850 -4.28 -27.29 15.70
CA ILE A 850 -3.10 -26.54 15.23
C ILE A 850 -2.04 -27.49 14.66
N GLN A 851 -1.86 -28.67 15.29
CA GLN A 851 -0.95 -29.72 14.81
C GLN A 851 -1.41 -30.28 13.45
N GLU A 852 -2.71 -30.53 13.28
CA GLU A 852 -3.31 -31.06 12.04
C GLU A 852 -3.08 -30.12 10.84
N VAL A 853 -3.11 -28.80 11.03
CA VAL A 853 -2.80 -27.84 9.96
C VAL A 853 -1.29 -27.72 9.65
N GLY A 854 -0.45 -28.63 10.24
CA GLY A 854 0.99 -28.67 9.99
C GLY A 854 1.82 -27.66 10.78
N LEU A 855 1.28 -27.08 11.86
CA LEU A 855 1.95 -26.08 12.70
C LEU A 855 2.43 -26.66 14.05
N GLY A 856 2.76 -27.95 14.10
CA GLY A 856 3.28 -28.61 15.30
C GLY A 856 4.60 -28.01 15.82
N TYR A 857 5.39 -27.44 14.95
CA TYR A 857 6.70 -26.87 15.26
C TYR A 857 6.68 -25.47 15.89
N ILE A 858 5.59 -24.70 15.78
CA ILE A 858 5.51 -23.35 16.36
C ILE A 858 5.38 -23.41 17.89
N ARG A 859 5.86 -22.36 18.57
CA ARG A 859 5.73 -22.26 20.03
C ARG A 859 4.38 -21.64 20.41
N LEU A 860 3.79 -22.12 21.52
CA LEU A 860 2.52 -21.58 22.06
C LEU A 860 2.54 -20.07 22.29
N GLY A 861 3.64 -19.54 22.82
CA GLY A 861 3.84 -18.13 23.14
C GLY A 861 4.57 -17.35 22.05
N GLN A 862 4.80 -17.89 20.84
CA GLN A 862 5.46 -17.20 19.75
C GLN A 862 4.68 -15.94 19.36
N SER A 863 5.38 -14.81 19.21
CA SER A 863 4.75 -13.53 18.88
C SER A 863 4.07 -13.57 17.51
N ALA A 864 2.87 -13.00 17.41
CA ALA A 864 2.14 -12.89 16.16
C ALA A 864 2.89 -12.14 15.05
N THR A 865 3.81 -11.25 15.42
CA THR A 865 4.62 -10.45 14.49
C THR A 865 5.74 -11.24 13.81
N THR A 866 6.03 -12.46 14.28
CA THR A 866 7.10 -13.32 13.72
C THR A 866 6.58 -14.36 12.74
N PHE A 867 5.26 -14.49 12.57
CA PHE A 867 4.68 -15.45 11.64
C PHE A 867 4.74 -14.98 10.19
N SER A 868 4.92 -15.94 9.30
CA SER A 868 4.62 -15.73 7.87
C SER A 868 3.11 -15.60 7.65
N GLY A 869 2.70 -15.01 6.52
CA GLY A 869 1.28 -14.89 6.16
C GLY A 869 0.56 -16.24 6.14
N GLY A 870 1.19 -17.26 5.58
CA GLY A 870 0.64 -18.62 5.53
C GLY A 870 0.52 -19.30 6.90
N GLU A 871 1.47 -19.09 7.83
CA GLU A 871 1.37 -19.57 9.21
C GLU A 871 0.20 -18.90 9.95
N ALA A 872 0.06 -17.59 9.84
CA ALA A 872 -1.04 -16.83 10.42
C ALA A 872 -2.41 -17.33 9.90
N GLN A 873 -2.52 -17.57 8.60
CA GLN A 873 -3.73 -18.10 7.96
C GLN A 873 -4.08 -19.49 8.45
N ARG A 874 -3.10 -20.41 8.57
CA ARG A 874 -3.31 -21.75 9.10
C ARG A 874 -3.75 -21.75 10.58
N ILE A 875 -3.26 -20.82 11.41
CA ILE A 875 -3.75 -20.65 12.79
C ILE A 875 -5.22 -20.23 12.79
N LYS A 876 -5.64 -19.34 11.88
CA LYS A 876 -7.05 -18.94 11.72
C LYS A 876 -7.91 -20.14 11.34
N ILE A 877 -7.48 -20.96 10.36
CA ILE A 877 -8.17 -22.19 9.94
C ILE A 877 -8.29 -23.17 11.13
N ALA A 878 -7.20 -23.41 11.87
CA ALA A 878 -7.20 -24.28 13.06
C ALA A 878 -8.21 -23.81 14.12
N THR A 879 -8.32 -22.50 14.31
CA THR A 879 -9.28 -21.91 15.26
C THR A 879 -10.73 -22.21 14.85
N GLU A 880 -11.05 -22.07 13.57
CA GLU A 880 -12.40 -22.36 13.06
C GLU A 880 -12.74 -23.87 13.13
N LEU A 881 -11.75 -24.74 12.86
CA LEU A 881 -11.91 -26.20 13.04
C LEU A 881 -12.25 -26.60 14.48
N SER A 882 -11.74 -25.87 15.47
CA SER A 882 -11.98 -26.10 16.88
C SER A 882 -13.39 -25.68 17.32
N ARG A 883 -14.15 -24.96 16.49
CA ARG A 883 -15.50 -24.47 16.78
C ARG A 883 -16.57 -25.43 16.25
N ARG A 884 -17.73 -25.37 16.87
CA ARG A 884 -18.88 -26.17 16.41
C ARG A 884 -19.44 -25.57 15.13
N SER A 885 -19.51 -26.36 14.06
CA SER A 885 -20.07 -25.97 12.77
C SER A 885 -21.61 -25.93 12.83
N THR A 886 -22.21 -24.92 12.17
CA THR A 886 -23.68 -24.82 11.97
C THR A 886 -24.12 -25.44 10.64
N GLY A 887 -23.18 -25.68 9.69
CA GLY A 887 -23.49 -26.19 8.35
C GLY A 887 -24.04 -25.13 7.38
N LYS A 888 -24.03 -23.83 7.78
CA LYS A 888 -24.49 -22.70 6.97
C LYS A 888 -23.47 -21.56 6.96
N THR A 889 -22.20 -21.86 7.27
CA THR A 889 -21.12 -20.86 7.27
C THR A 889 -20.46 -20.80 5.90
N LEU A 890 -20.26 -19.59 5.38
CA LEU A 890 -19.39 -19.33 4.23
C LEU A 890 -17.98 -19.02 4.72
N TYR A 891 -17.00 -19.79 4.26
CA TYR A 891 -15.59 -19.50 4.42
C TYR A 891 -15.04 -18.91 3.13
N ILE A 892 -14.37 -17.77 3.24
CA ILE A 892 -13.63 -17.13 2.14
C ILE A 892 -12.15 -17.20 2.47
N LEU A 893 -11.36 -17.81 1.58
CA LEU A 893 -9.92 -17.96 1.73
C LEU A 893 -9.20 -17.28 0.56
N ASP A 894 -8.17 -16.53 0.88
CA ASP A 894 -7.33 -15.83 -0.11
C ASP A 894 -5.94 -16.48 -0.16
N GLU A 895 -5.63 -17.14 -1.26
CA GLU A 895 -4.38 -17.85 -1.57
C GLU A 895 -3.85 -18.71 -0.38
N PRO A 896 -4.62 -19.70 0.11
CA PRO A 896 -4.25 -20.46 1.32
C PRO A 896 -3.04 -21.37 1.14
N THR A 897 -2.55 -21.59 -0.07
CA THR A 897 -1.36 -22.43 -0.35
C THR A 897 -0.05 -21.65 -0.39
N THR A 898 -0.08 -20.35 -0.17
CA THR A 898 1.11 -19.50 -0.13
C THR A 898 2.16 -20.03 0.87
N GLY A 899 3.40 -20.23 0.42
CA GLY A 899 4.51 -20.71 1.25
C GLY A 899 4.40 -22.17 1.68
N LEU A 900 3.58 -22.97 1.01
CA LEU A 900 3.38 -24.38 1.35
C LEU A 900 4.05 -25.33 0.36
N HIS A 901 4.81 -26.26 0.91
CA HIS A 901 5.26 -27.43 0.16
C HIS A 901 4.07 -28.30 -0.28
N THR A 902 4.18 -29.02 -1.40
CA THR A 902 3.09 -29.87 -1.94
C THR A 902 2.50 -30.84 -0.92
N ASP A 903 3.29 -31.40 0.03
CA ASP A 903 2.77 -32.23 1.13
C ASP A 903 1.90 -31.44 2.12
N ASP A 904 2.28 -30.20 2.43
CA ASP A 904 1.49 -29.32 3.29
C ASP A 904 0.17 -28.92 2.60
N VAL A 905 0.18 -28.71 1.27
CA VAL A 905 -1.03 -28.47 0.45
C VAL A 905 -1.97 -29.68 0.54
N LYS A 906 -1.45 -30.91 0.45
CA LYS A 906 -2.23 -32.14 0.61
C LYS A 906 -2.95 -32.19 1.96
N ARG A 907 -2.25 -31.87 3.06
CA ARG A 907 -2.84 -31.82 4.40
C ARG A 907 -3.90 -30.72 4.52
N LEU A 908 -3.61 -29.54 3.97
CA LEU A 908 -4.57 -28.44 3.95
C LEU A 908 -5.86 -28.83 3.22
N LEU A 909 -5.77 -29.43 2.04
CA LEU A 909 -6.94 -29.88 1.26
C LEU A 909 -7.81 -30.89 2.05
N GLN A 910 -7.20 -31.81 2.81
CA GLN A 910 -7.96 -32.74 3.67
C GLN A 910 -8.78 -31.99 4.72
N ILE A 911 -8.22 -30.94 5.29
CA ILE A 911 -8.85 -30.10 6.30
C ILE A 911 -9.98 -29.28 5.70
N LEU A 912 -9.75 -28.62 4.56
CA LEU A 912 -10.76 -27.83 3.86
C LEU A 912 -11.96 -28.70 3.46
N ASN A 913 -11.70 -29.89 2.94
CA ASN A 913 -12.76 -30.84 2.60
C ASN A 913 -13.58 -31.24 3.83
N ARG A 914 -12.96 -31.45 5.00
CA ARG A 914 -13.67 -31.77 6.25
C ARG A 914 -14.61 -30.64 6.70
N LEU A 915 -14.24 -29.37 6.49
CA LEU A 915 -15.10 -28.21 6.74
C LEU A 915 -16.32 -28.19 5.81
N VAL A 916 -16.11 -28.48 4.52
CA VAL A 916 -17.20 -28.50 3.52
C VAL A 916 -18.11 -29.70 3.75
N ASP A 917 -17.58 -30.88 4.13
CA ASP A 917 -18.34 -32.10 4.49
C ASP A 917 -19.26 -31.85 5.69
N GLY A 918 -18.90 -30.90 6.57
CA GLY A 918 -19.77 -30.39 7.64
C GLY A 918 -20.97 -29.55 7.17
N GLY A 919 -21.20 -29.43 5.86
CA GLY A 919 -22.32 -28.72 5.24
C GLY A 919 -22.02 -27.23 4.91
N ASN A 920 -20.82 -26.76 5.21
CA ASN A 920 -20.44 -25.36 4.97
C ASN A 920 -20.10 -25.11 3.49
N THR A 921 -20.14 -23.85 3.10
CA THR A 921 -19.69 -23.39 1.78
C THR A 921 -18.27 -22.83 1.87
N MET A 922 -17.48 -23.04 0.84
CA MET A 922 -16.12 -22.52 0.77
C MET A 922 -15.87 -21.84 -0.57
N VAL A 923 -15.35 -20.63 -0.53
CA VAL A 923 -14.89 -19.87 -1.70
C VAL A 923 -13.40 -19.59 -1.51
N ILE A 924 -12.58 -20.01 -2.47
CA ILE A 924 -11.12 -19.90 -2.39
C ILE A 924 -10.63 -19.14 -3.62
N ILE A 925 -9.86 -18.05 -3.43
CA ILE A 925 -9.08 -17.45 -4.49
C ILE A 925 -7.77 -18.24 -4.60
N GLU A 926 -7.48 -18.85 -5.75
CA GLU A 926 -6.27 -19.68 -5.88
C GLU A 926 -5.75 -19.80 -7.33
N HIS A 927 -4.44 -20.01 -7.39
CA HIS A 927 -3.69 -20.28 -8.63
C HIS A 927 -3.07 -21.68 -8.67
N ASN A 928 -2.96 -22.33 -7.49
CA ASN A 928 -2.34 -23.66 -7.37
C ASN A 928 -3.20 -24.73 -8.03
N LEU A 929 -2.66 -25.40 -9.05
CA LEU A 929 -3.35 -26.42 -9.83
C LEU A 929 -3.82 -27.61 -8.98
N HIS A 930 -3.11 -27.94 -7.89
CA HIS A 930 -3.53 -29.01 -6.97
C HIS A 930 -4.83 -28.67 -6.25
N VAL A 931 -5.04 -27.40 -5.91
CA VAL A 931 -6.31 -26.93 -5.28
C VAL A 931 -7.41 -26.87 -6.35
N ILE A 932 -7.12 -26.29 -7.51
CA ILE A 932 -8.12 -26.15 -8.60
C ILE A 932 -8.63 -27.52 -9.03
N LYS A 933 -7.75 -28.52 -9.27
CA LYS A 933 -8.18 -29.89 -9.65
C LYS A 933 -8.95 -30.61 -8.54
N SER A 934 -8.80 -30.18 -7.28
CA SER A 934 -9.49 -30.78 -6.12
C SER A 934 -10.83 -30.10 -5.80
N ALA A 935 -11.16 -28.96 -6.42
CA ALA A 935 -12.39 -28.19 -6.20
C ALA A 935 -13.64 -28.92 -6.73
N ASP A 936 -14.81 -28.65 -6.15
CA ASP A 936 -16.10 -29.10 -6.68
C ASP A 936 -16.58 -28.23 -7.84
N TRP A 937 -16.32 -26.92 -7.77
CA TRP A 937 -16.69 -25.90 -8.74
C TRP A 937 -15.55 -24.91 -8.96
N VAL A 938 -15.38 -24.43 -10.16
CA VAL A 938 -14.36 -23.42 -10.53
C VAL A 938 -15.03 -22.28 -11.29
N ILE A 939 -14.65 -21.06 -10.94
CA ILE A 939 -15.01 -19.83 -11.66
C ILE A 939 -13.69 -19.25 -12.17
N ASP A 940 -13.54 -19.19 -13.50
CA ASP A 940 -12.31 -18.71 -14.15
C ASP A 940 -12.52 -17.29 -14.69
N MET A 941 -11.71 -16.34 -14.19
CA MET A 941 -11.81 -14.93 -14.54
C MET A 941 -10.70 -14.51 -15.51
N GLY A 942 -11.05 -13.60 -16.42
CA GLY A 942 -10.10 -13.12 -17.41
C GLY A 942 -10.76 -12.24 -18.47
N PRO A 943 -10.33 -12.34 -19.75
CA PRO A 943 -9.26 -13.23 -20.31
C PRO A 943 -7.83 -12.80 -19.93
N GLU A 944 -7.64 -11.50 -19.69
CA GLU A 944 -6.38 -10.86 -19.32
C GLU A 944 -6.49 -10.15 -17.96
N GLY A 945 -5.42 -9.46 -17.53
CA GLY A 945 -5.42 -8.59 -16.35
C GLY A 945 -5.84 -7.15 -16.68
N GLY A 946 -6.09 -6.33 -15.63
CA GLY A 946 -6.36 -4.90 -15.75
C GLY A 946 -7.62 -4.59 -16.57
N GLN A 947 -7.54 -3.61 -17.45
CA GLN A 947 -8.68 -3.15 -18.26
C GLN A 947 -9.21 -4.21 -19.24
N HIS A 948 -8.39 -5.18 -19.63
CA HIS A 948 -8.76 -6.27 -20.52
C HIS A 948 -9.29 -7.50 -19.77
N GLY A 949 -9.35 -7.44 -18.43
CA GLY A 949 -9.94 -8.47 -17.57
C GLY A 949 -11.38 -8.17 -17.15
N GLY A 950 -11.76 -8.70 -15.99
CA GLY A 950 -13.02 -8.37 -15.32
C GLY A 950 -14.23 -9.14 -15.82
N LEU A 951 -14.06 -10.23 -16.55
CA LEU A 951 -15.13 -11.11 -17.03
C LEU A 951 -15.02 -12.51 -16.42
N VAL A 952 -16.15 -13.20 -16.27
CA VAL A 952 -16.17 -14.65 -16.03
C VAL A 952 -16.08 -15.32 -17.40
N ILE A 953 -14.95 -16.01 -17.65
CA ILE A 953 -14.71 -16.71 -18.92
C ILE A 953 -15.38 -18.07 -18.93
N ALA A 954 -15.30 -18.78 -17.80
CA ALA A 954 -15.85 -20.10 -17.63
C ALA A 954 -16.25 -20.37 -16.19
N GLU A 955 -17.29 -21.18 -16.02
CA GLU A 955 -17.68 -21.76 -14.75
C GLU A 955 -18.09 -23.22 -14.91
N GLY A 956 -17.85 -24.04 -13.88
CA GLY A 956 -18.18 -25.46 -13.92
C GLY A 956 -17.25 -26.33 -13.11
N THR A 957 -17.32 -27.64 -13.32
CA THR A 957 -16.38 -28.56 -12.67
C THR A 957 -15.00 -28.47 -13.33
N PRO A 958 -13.91 -28.83 -12.64
CA PRO A 958 -12.57 -28.86 -13.23
C PRO A 958 -12.49 -29.64 -14.55
N GLU A 959 -13.24 -30.75 -14.69
CA GLU A 959 -13.27 -31.57 -15.92
C GLU A 959 -13.99 -30.87 -17.08
N GLN A 960 -14.95 -29.99 -16.78
CA GLN A 960 -15.63 -29.17 -17.79
C GLN A 960 -14.70 -28.08 -18.30
N LEU A 961 -14.00 -27.38 -17.40
CA LEU A 961 -13.05 -26.33 -17.74
C LEU A 961 -11.86 -26.88 -18.53
N SER A 962 -11.35 -28.06 -18.19
CA SER A 962 -10.22 -28.69 -18.90
C SER A 962 -10.48 -28.98 -20.38
N LYS A 963 -11.75 -29.02 -20.81
CA LYS A 963 -12.15 -29.21 -22.22
C LYS A 963 -12.19 -27.91 -23.02
N ARG A 964 -12.09 -26.77 -22.36
CA ARG A 964 -12.12 -25.46 -23.01
C ARG A 964 -10.70 -25.01 -23.36
N ASP A 965 -10.50 -24.56 -24.60
CA ASP A 965 -9.22 -24.06 -25.11
C ASP A 965 -9.12 -22.53 -25.01
N ASP A 966 -10.24 -21.87 -24.80
CA ASP A 966 -10.36 -20.40 -24.69
C ASP A 966 -10.03 -19.83 -23.30
N THR A 967 -9.76 -20.70 -22.33
CA THR A 967 -9.39 -20.27 -20.97
C THR A 967 -7.92 -20.59 -20.68
N PRO A 968 -7.14 -19.62 -20.15
CA PRO A 968 -5.77 -19.89 -19.72
C PRO A 968 -5.66 -21.02 -18.71
N THR A 969 -6.54 -21.04 -17.69
CA THR A 969 -6.56 -22.06 -16.62
C THR A 969 -6.91 -23.45 -17.18
N GLY A 970 -7.83 -23.56 -18.16
CA GLY A 970 -8.26 -24.82 -18.73
C GLY A 970 -7.14 -25.62 -19.40
N LYS A 971 -6.22 -24.93 -20.06
CA LYS A 971 -5.04 -25.54 -20.70
C LYS A 971 -4.15 -26.28 -19.69
N PHE A 972 -3.75 -25.57 -18.60
CA PHE A 972 -2.90 -26.16 -17.55
C PHE A 972 -3.65 -27.23 -16.73
N LEU A 973 -4.94 -27.00 -16.48
CA LEU A 973 -5.78 -27.95 -15.76
C LEU A 973 -5.93 -29.30 -16.53
N ARG A 974 -5.96 -29.27 -17.85
CA ARG A 974 -5.99 -30.50 -18.67
C ARG A 974 -4.77 -31.39 -18.46
N GLU A 975 -3.60 -30.77 -18.30
CA GLU A 975 -2.35 -31.50 -18.01
C GLU A 975 -2.36 -32.04 -16.58
N ALA A 976 -2.80 -31.19 -15.61
CA ALA A 976 -2.87 -31.56 -14.21
C ALA A 976 -3.91 -32.65 -13.88
N LEU A 977 -4.94 -32.83 -14.72
CA LEU A 977 -5.94 -33.89 -14.59
C LEU A 977 -5.51 -35.20 -15.25
N LYS A 978 -4.53 -35.20 -16.19
CA LYS A 978 -3.96 -36.41 -16.77
C LYS A 978 -2.91 -37.06 -15.88
N ASN A 979 -2.20 -36.22 -15.09
CA ASN A 979 -1.15 -36.63 -14.15
C ASN A 979 -1.72 -36.92 -12.76
#